data_c424ad61770a1f446eac614300b002ce
#
_entry.id   c424ad61770a1f446eac614300b002ce
#
_cell.length_a   1.000
_cell.length_b   1.000
_cell.length_c   1.000
_cell.angle_alpha   90.00
_cell.angle_beta   90.00
_cell.angle_gamma   90.00
#
_symmetry.space_group_name_H-M   'P 1'
#
loop_
_entity.id
_entity.type
_entity.pdbx_description
1 polymer ?
#
loop_
_entity_poly.entity_id
_entity_poly.type
_entity_poly.pdbx_seq_one_letter_code
_entity_poly.pdbx_strand_id
1 'polypeptide(L)'
;MTVNRALVVLVVVLVAVTGWALATRGGGSAEQTAGPTFWVATDGDDAGSGSRDEPWATLQHAADAVDAGATVYVRAGTYPQRVELHVSGEPGRPITFMPAPGETVVLDGSTLQVPTDRSAMIEVDSARYITIQGFEITGYRSAESGHVPVGILVTGAADHIRLSGNFIHDMGTTFQGRNGGDAHGIGVFGTAADHPIEEIEIVGNELADLTLGSSEALVVNGNVEDFLIEGNRVHDTNNIGIDVIGFEGTAPDPTVDQARDGIVRGNTVWNIDSYGNPAYGDDRSADGIYVDGGRDVVIEANVIHDVNIGIELASEHGGRSTRNVTARNNLVYDSTTIGIAIGGYDPRRGSTEDCAIVNNTVVNTDGPELLVQFDTRRNLIANNVIVAGPQHIFVENPYEENVDNVLDANLYYSIDGSSEGTWQWKGTDHGDFATWRERSGNDRHSSFADPGFVNPAEHDYTLGDRSPAIDAGMILAVSGSTDLTGQPRAQGGSVDIGAFEVAPPPPSPTPTITGAVSYVGDLPWLRVRNGWGDPEIDRSNGERAPDDGLPIRIGTTPFEHGIGAHAPSKIVVDLGGRCSLFLADVGVDAEVGDAGSVVFEVWAGGELLATSGVVRGSQAPVPLAADVEGLPSVTLVVTTAGDGPANDHADWGDARLACHG
;
A
#
# COMPACT_ATOMS: atom_id res chain seq x y z
N MET A 1 0.45 -34.40 39.36
CA MET A 1 0.97 -34.73 38.00
C MET A 1 -0.20 -34.72 37.05
N THR A 2 -0.44 -33.62 36.42
CA THR A 2 -1.40 -33.49 35.30
C THR A 2 -0.82 -32.46 34.37
N VAL A 3 -0.38 -32.92 33.21
CA VAL A 3 0.24 -32.13 32.16
C VAL A 3 -0.89 -31.47 31.38
N ASN A 4 -0.99 -30.14 31.47
CA ASN A 4 -1.85 -29.35 30.59
C ASN A 4 -1.12 -29.16 29.25
N ARG A 5 -1.65 -29.77 28.20
CA ARG A 5 -1.29 -29.49 26.82
C ARG A 5 -2.00 -28.19 26.41
N ALA A 6 -1.26 -27.12 26.30
CA ALA A 6 -1.74 -25.91 25.63
C ALA A 6 -1.90 -26.21 24.13
N LEU A 7 -3.16 -26.17 23.70
CA LEU A 7 -3.55 -26.25 22.29
C LEU A 7 -3.24 -24.89 21.66
N VAL A 8 -2.25 -24.81 20.80
CA VAL A 8 -2.02 -23.66 19.94
C VAL A 8 -3.11 -23.69 18.88
N VAL A 9 -4.14 -22.88 19.06
CA VAL A 9 -5.15 -22.64 18.03
C VAL A 9 -4.58 -21.59 17.07
N LEU A 10 -4.11 -22.06 15.93
CA LEU A 10 -3.82 -21.20 14.78
C LEU A 10 -5.17 -20.68 14.27
N VAL A 11 -5.54 -19.45 14.64
CA VAL A 11 -6.71 -18.78 14.05
C VAL A 11 -6.30 -18.32 12.65
N VAL A 12 -6.59 -19.16 11.66
CA VAL A 12 -6.58 -18.71 10.26
C VAL A 12 -7.84 -17.88 10.09
N VAL A 13 -7.70 -16.57 10.17
CA VAL A 13 -8.76 -15.65 9.74
C VAL A 13 -8.82 -15.77 8.22
N LEU A 14 -9.76 -16.59 7.72
CA LEU A 14 -10.15 -16.55 6.33
C LEU A 14 -10.95 -15.26 6.12
N VAL A 15 -10.26 -14.17 5.88
CA VAL A 15 -10.86 -13.01 5.21
C VAL A 15 -11.09 -13.47 3.78
N ALA A 16 -12.35 -13.73 3.43
CA ALA A 16 -12.74 -13.94 2.06
C ALA A 16 -12.55 -12.59 1.32
N VAL A 17 -11.33 -12.31 0.93
CA VAL A 17 -11.07 -11.30 -0.09
C VAL A 17 -11.67 -11.90 -1.36
N THR A 18 -12.87 -11.48 -1.70
CA THR A 18 -13.34 -11.58 -3.07
C THR A 18 -12.38 -10.70 -3.87
N GLY A 19 -11.29 -11.31 -4.32
CA GLY A 19 -10.36 -10.70 -5.24
C GLY A 19 -11.11 -10.35 -6.51
N TRP A 20 -11.60 -9.14 -6.58
CA TRP A 20 -11.88 -8.51 -7.85
C TRP A 20 -10.52 -8.25 -8.49
N ALA A 21 -10.05 -9.25 -9.26
CA ALA A 21 -9.11 -8.95 -10.30
C ALA A 21 -9.81 -7.91 -11.19
N LEU A 22 -9.39 -6.66 -11.09
CA LEU A 22 -9.50 -5.76 -12.22
C LEU A 22 -8.67 -6.42 -13.34
N ALA A 23 -9.32 -7.33 -14.07
CA ALA A 23 -8.84 -7.70 -15.38
C ALA A 23 -8.71 -6.35 -16.11
N THR A 24 -7.50 -6.00 -16.49
CA THR A 24 -7.29 -5.07 -17.59
C THR A 24 -8.17 -5.62 -18.71
N ARG A 25 -9.38 -5.07 -18.83
CA ARG A 25 -10.19 -5.29 -19.99
C ARG A 25 -9.37 -4.72 -21.14
N GLY A 26 -8.67 -5.61 -21.83
CA GLY A 26 -8.25 -5.36 -23.19
C GLY A 26 -9.53 -5.08 -23.98
N GLY A 27 -9.96 -3.83 -23.94
CA GLY A 27 -10.99 -3.32 -24.79
C GLY A 27 -10.46 -3.46 -26.20
N GLY A 28 -11.03 -4.39 -26.96
CA GLY A 28 -10.93 -4.30 -28.40
C GLY A 28 -11.32 -2.87 -28.77
N SER A 29 -10.46 -2.18 -29.50
CA SER A 29 -10.74 -0.88 -30.09
C SER A 29 -11.93 -1.03 -31.04
N ALA A 30 -13.16 -0.94 -30.50
CA ALA A 30 -14.26 -0.43 -31.26
C ALA A 30 -13.84 1.02 -31.61
N GLU A 31 -13.80 1.38 -32.89
CA GLU A 31 -13.70 2.78 -33.32
C GLU A 31 -14.80 3.52 -32.54
N GLN A 32 -14.41 4.25 -31.49
CA GLN A 32 -15.28 5.22 -30.84
C GLN A 32 -15.56 6.28 -31.92
N THR A 33 -16.73 6.24 -32.53
CA THR A 33 -17.19 7.36 -33.34
C THR A 33 -17.22 8.56 -32.41
N ALA A 34 -16.35 9.54 -32.68
CA ALA A 34 -16.30 10.78 -31.92
C ALA A 34 -17.72 11.36 -31.85
N GLY A 35 -18.19 11.56 -30.62
CA GLY A 35 -19.50 12.14 -30.36
C GLY A 35 -19.59 13.60 -30.80
N PRO A 36 -20.76 14.22 -30.69
CA PRO A 36 -20.91 15.63 -31.03
C PRO A 36 -20.04 16.51 -30.13
N THR A 37 -19.46 17.56 -30.70
CA THR A 37 -18.65 18.52 -29.94
C THR A 37 -19.33 19.88 -29.89
N PHE A 38 -19.36 20.46 -28.70
CA PHE A 38 -19.91 21.78 -28.44
C PHE A 38 -18.86 22.69 -27.84
N TRP A 39 -19.09 23.98 -27.87
CA TRP A 39 -18.14 24.97 -27.43
C TRP A 39 -18.81 26.03 -26.54
N VAL A 40 -18.14 26.41 -25.49
CA VAL A 40 -18.50 27.52 -24.60
C VAL A 40 -17.36 28.53 -24.60
N ALA A 41 -17.71 29.82 -24.66
CA ALA A 41 -16.74 30.91 -24.64
C ALA A 41 -17.29 32.13 -23.89
N THR A 42 -16.42 32.92 -23.26
CA THR A 42 -16.83 34.13 -22.50
C THR A 42 -17.50 35.20 -23.38
N ASP A 43 -17.27 35.18 -24.67
CA ASP A 43 -17.87 36.04 -25.66
C ASP A 43 -18.92 35.31 -26.56
N GLY A 44 -19.38 34.15 -26.11
CA GLY A 44 -20.39 33.34 -26.79
C GLY A 44 -21.81 33.88 -26.63
N ASP A 45 -22.76 33.17 -27.26
CA ASP A 45 -24.20 33.47 -27.17
C ASP A 45 -24.99 32.17 -27.03
N ASP A 46 -25.78 32.05 -25.95
CA ASP A 46 -26.60 30.85 -25.70
C ASP A 46 -27.72 30.63 -26.73
N ALA A 47 -28.00 31.64 -27.56
CA ALA A 47 -28.86 31.49 -28.74
C ALA A 47 -28.13 30.91 -29.97
N GLY A 48 -26.80 30.77 -29.92
CA GLY A 48 -25.97 30.19 -30.96
C GLY A 48 -26.12 28.67 -31.07
N SER A 49 -25.42 28.09 -32.04
CA SER A 49 -25.48 26.65 -32.33
C SER A 49 -24.61 25.79 -31.38
N GLY A 50 -23.78 26.38 -30.54
CA GLY A 50 -22.77 25.71 -29.76
C GLY A 50 -21.59 25.19 -30.60
N SER A 51 -21.51 25.55 -31.85
CA SER A 51 -20.36 25.18 -32.71
C SER A 51 -19.12 25.99 -32.33
N ARG A 52 -17.95 25.59 -32.82
CA ARG A 52 -16.69 26.29 -32.59
C ARG A 52 -16.73 27.77 -33.02
N ASP A 53 -17.47 28.10 -34.06
CA ASP A 53 -17.58 29.44 -34.60
C ASP A 53 -18.73 30.25 -34.00
N GLU A 54 -19.70 29.58 -33.38
CA GLU A 54 -20.85 30.16 -32.68
C GLU A 54 -20.99 29.50 -31.28
N PRO A 55 -20.02 29.69 -30.38
CA PRO A 55 -20.03 29.05 -29.06
C PRO A 55 -21.15 29.59 -28.18
N TRP A 56 -21.58 28.77 -27.22
CA TRP A 56 -22.47 29.20 -26.15
C TRP A 56 -21.75 30.12 -25.15
N ALA A 57 -22.50 30.92 -24.38
CA ALA A 57 -21.96 31.83 -23.40
C ALA A 57 -21.79 31.15 -22.02
N THR A 58 -22.65 30.17 -21.69
CA THR A 58 -22.71 29.62 -20.33
C THR A 58 -22.52 28.10 -20.31
N LEU A 59 -21.84 27.64 -19.24
CA LEU A 59 -21.72 26.22 -18.97
C LEU A 59 -23.08 25.58 -18.65
N GLN A 60 -23.99 26.34 -17.98
CA GLN A 60 -25.32 25.84 -17.67
C GLN A 60 -26.13 25.56 -18.92
N HIS A 61 -26.08 26.46 -19.92
CA HIS A 61 -26.76 26.21 -21.19
C HIS A 61 -26.22 24.93 -21.86
N ALA A 62 -24.90 24.75 -21.85
CA ALA A 62 -24.29 23.51 -22.38
C ALA A 62 -24.77 22.28 -21.60
N ALA A 63 -24.80 22.35 -20.26
CA ALA A 63 -25.29 21.28 -19.39
C ALA A 63 -26.75 20.88 -19.69
N ASP A 64 -27.60 21.87 -20.03
CA ASP A 64 -29.01 21.65 -20.32
C ASP A 64 -29.26 21.14 -21.77
N ALA A 65 -28.34 21.40 -22.68
CA ALA A 65 -28.54 21.21 -24.11
C ALA A 65 -27.90 19.95 -24.71
N VAL A 66 -26.92 19.32 -24.00
CA VAL A 66 -26.15 18.22 -24.59
C VAL A 66 -26.78 16.85 -24.28
N ASP A 67 -26.54 15.91 -25.19
CA ASP A 67 -26.96 14.53 -25.09
C ASP A 67 -25.74 13.57 -24.88
N ALA A 68 -26.03 12.31 -24.60
CA ALA A 68 -25.03 11.25 -24.39
C ALA A 68 -23.97 11.19 -25.49
N GLY A 69 -22.72 11.15 -25.10
CA GLY A 69 -21.54 11.13 -25.96
C GLY A 69 -21.01 12.51 -26.37
N ALA A 70 -21.63 13.59 -25.89
CA ALA A 70 -21.16 14.94 -26.17
C ALA A 70 -19.85 15.29 -25.45
N THR A 71 -18.97 16.02 -26.14
CA THR A 71 -17.83 16.71 -25.54
C THR A 71 -18.06 18.22 -25.61
N VAL A 72 -18.08 18.88 -24.46
CA VAL A 72 -18.17 20.32 -24.30
C VAL A 72 -16.76 20.88 -24.09
N TYR A 73 -16.22 21.54 -25.08
CA TYR A 73 -14.98 22.29 -24.98
C TYR A 73 -15.24 23.72 -24.47
N VAL A 74 -14.61 24.06 -23.35
CA VAL A 74 -14.68 25.41 -22.80
C VAL A 74 -13.43 26.18 -23.23
N ARG A 75 -13.61 27.38 -23.83
CA ARG A 75 -12.51 28.24 -24.24
C ARG A 75 -11.85 28.94 -23.04
N ALA A 76 -10.58 29.30 -23.22
CA ALA A 76 -9.84 30.04 -22.22
C ALA A 76 -10.61 31.26 -21.71
N GLY A 77 -10.64 31.45 -20.40
CA GLY A 77 -11.28 32.59 -19.76
C GLY A 77 -11.68 32.34 -18.33
N THR A 78 -12.18 33.40 -17.69
CA THR A 78 -12.73 33.33 -16.32
C THR A 78 -14.25 33.37 -16.38
N TYR A 79 -14.87 32.37 -15.79
CA TYR A 79 -16.31 32.17 -15.78
C TYR A 79 -16.85 32.31 -14.34
N PRO A 80 -17.50 33.42 -13.99
CA PRO A 80 -18.15 33.58 -12.68
C PRO A 80 -19.52 32.90 -12.69
N GLN A 81 -19.52 31.55 -12.83
CA GLN A 81 -20.73 30.75 -13.02
C GLN A 81 -20.65 29.49 -12.15
N ARG A 82 -21.81 29.07 -11.65
CA ARG A 82 -22.05 27.73 -11.16
C ARG A 82 -22.73 26.92 -12.26
N VAL A 83 -22.55 25.61 -12.24
CA VAL A 83 -23.21 24.69 -13.16
C VAL A 83 -23.78 23.48 -12.43
N GLU A 84 -25.02 23.13 -12.73
CA GLU A 84 -25.73 21.96 -12.19
C GLU A 84 -26.01 20.98 -13.36
N LEU A 85 -25.57 19.73 -13.21
CA LEU A 85 -25.67 18.70 -14.23
C LEU A 85 -26.71 17.67 -13.82
N HIS A 86 -27.81 17.60 -14.56
CA HIS A 86 -28.88 16.61 -14.40
C HIS A 86 -29.01 15.70 -15.63
N VAL A 87 -28.28 16.00 -16.70
CA VAL A 87 -28.22 15.18 -17.91
C VAL A 87 -27.30 13.99 -17.70
N SER A 88 -27.58 12.91 -18.42
CA SER A 88 -26.79 11.70 -18.32
C SER A 88 -26.21 11.26 -19.67
N GLY A 89 -24.98 10.76 -19.63
CA GLY A 89 -24.42 9.97 -20.72
C GLY A 89 -24.97 8.54 -20.73
N GLU A 90 -24.32 7.68 -21.49
CA GLU A 90 -24.66 6.26 -21.64
C GLU A 90 -23.39 5.41 -21.60
N PRO A 91 -23.46 4.10 -21.37
CA PRO A 91 -22.29 3.21 -21.43
C PRO A 91 -21.48 3.39 -22.73
N GLY A 92 -20.20 3.73 -22.59
CA GLY A 92 -19.31 4.02 -23.70
C GLY A 92 -19.55 5.37 -24.42
N ARG A 93 -20.52 6.15 -23.95
CA ARG A 93 -20.87 7.48 -24.46
C ARG A 93 -21.05 8.51 -23.34
N PRO A 94 -20.00 8.77 -22.51
CA PRO A 94 -20.09 9.76 -21.45
C PRO A 94 -20.28 11.18 -22.02
N ILE A 95 -20.83 12.06 -21.20
CA ILE A 95 -20.80 13.50 -21.45
C ILE A 95 -19.54 14.06 -20.79
N THR A 96 -18.71 14.77 -21.56
CA THR A 96 -17.44 15.30 -21.05
C THR A 96 -17.42 16.81 -21.11
N PHE A 97 -17.12 17.45 -19.97
CA PHE A 97 -16.82 18.88 -19.87
C PHE A 97 -15.33 19.07 -19.64
N MET A 98 -14.66 19.85 -20.48
CA MET A 98 -13.22 20.08 -20.38
C MET A 98 -12.78 21.39 -21.05
N PRO A 99 -11.66 21.99 -20.64
CA PRO A 99 -11.01 23.04 -21.39
C PRO A 99 -10.68 22.61 -22.82
N ALA A 100 -10.74 23.55 -23.75
CA ALA A 100 -10.22 23.29 -25.09
C ALA A 100 -8.71 22.97 -25.02
N PRO A 101 -8.17 22.09 -25.89
CA PRO A 101 -6.79 21.65 -25.81
C PRO A 101 -5.77 22.79 -25.75
N GLY A 102 -4.99 22.83 -24.64
CA GLY A 102 -3.98 23.87 -24.37
C GLY A 102 -4.55 25.19 -23.85
N GLU A 103 -5.82 25.27 -23.52
CA GLU A 103 -6.47 26.44 -22.97
C GLU A 103 -6.73 26.27 -21.46
N THR A 104 -6.65 27.36 -20.69
CA THR A 104 -6.96 27.37 -19.24
C THR A 104 -8.33 27.99 -19.02
N VAL A 105 -9.16 27.32 -18.23
CA VAL A 105 -10.51 27.72 -17.87
C VAL A 105 -10.61 27.86 -16.36
N VAL A 106 -10.96 29.05 -15.88
CA VAL A 106 -11.11 29.34 -14.45
C VAL A 106 -12.59 29.54 -14.12
N LEU A 107 -13.13 28.69 -13.24
CA LEU A 107 -14.43 28.91 -12.62
C LEU A 107 -14.21 29.72 -11.33
N ASP A 108 -14.52 31.02 -11.38
CA ASP A 108 -14.28 31.98 -10.30
C ASP A 108 -15.55 32.26 -9.49
N GLY A 109 -15.62 31.71 -8.28
CA GLY A 109 -16.72 31.89 -7.35
C GLY A 109 -16.64 33.17 -6.51
N SER A 110 -15.61 34.02 -6.66
CA SER A 110 -15.35 35.15 -5.76
C SER A 110 -16.47 36.20 -5.69
N THR A 111 -17.29 36.30 -6.72
CA THR A 111 -18.44 37.21 -6.78
C THR A 111 -19.77 36.52 -6.57
N LEU A 112 -19.78 35.20 -6.41
CA LEU A 112 -21.00 34.42 -6.25
C LEU A 112 -21.41 34.33 -4.78
N GLN A 113 -22.71 34.20 -4.54
CA GLN A 113 -23.25 33.93 -3.20
C GLN A 113 -23.29 32.43 -3.00
N VAL A 114 -22.83 31.95 -1.83
CA VAL A 114 -23.03 30.59 -1.39
C VAL A 114 -24.41 30.48 -0.76
N PRO A 115 -25.36 29.70 -1.30
CA PRO A 115 -26.65 29.45 -0.66
C PRO A 115 -26.51 28.73 0.68
N THR A 116 -27.59 28.64 1.44
CA THR A 116 -27.66 27.77 2.62
C THR A 116 -27.50 26.32 2.19
N ASP A 117 -26.92 25.51 3.06
CA ASP A 117 -26.52 24.11 2.81
C ASP A 117 -25.34 23.99 1.81
N ARG A 118 -25.08 22.78 1.33
CA ARG A 118 -24.02 22.52 0.34
C ARG A 118 -24.37 23.13 -1.01
N SER A 119 -23.40 23.79 -1.60
CA SER A 119 -23.55 24.39 -2.91
C SER A 119 -22.22 24.41 -3.63
N ALA A 120 -22.17 23.89 -4.85
CA ALA A 120 -20.93 23.71 -5.58
C ALA A 120 -20.74 24.67 -6.75
N MET A 121 -19.50 24.84 -7.19
CA MET A 121 -19.19 25.48 -8.47
C MET A 121 -19.60 24.55 -9.64
N ILE A 122 -19.39 23.23 -9.48
CA ILE A 122 -19.93 22.19 -10.38
C ILE A 122 -20.67 21.17 -9.53
N GLU A 123 -21.94 20.95 -9.83
CA GLU A 123 -22.77 19.98 -9.15
C GLU A 123 -23.27 18.90 -10.13
N VAL A 124 -23.10 17.63 -9.76
CA VAL A 124 -23.61 16.47 -10.50
C VAL A 124 -24.66 15.80 -9.60
N ASP A 125 -25.92 16.01 -9.90
CA ASP A 125 -27.03 15.46 -9.12
C ASP A 125 -27.76 14.38 -9.90
N SER A 126 -27.74 13.15 -9.36
CA SER A 126 -28.46 11.98 -9.91
C SER A 126 -28.16 11.72 -11.40
N ALA A 127 -27.02 12.17 -11.90
CA ALA A 127 -26.61 12.00 -13.29
C ALA A 127 -25.59 10.88 -13.44
N ARG A 128 -25.45 10.35 -14.65
CA ARG A 128 -24.64 9.17 -14.93
C ARG A 128 -23.71 9.41 -16.13
N TYR A 129 -22.55 8.71 -16.12
CA TYR A 129 -21.59 8.78 -17.22
C TYR A 129 -21.17 10.22 -17.54
N ILE A 130 -20.70 10.94 -16.51
CA ILE A 130 -20.22 12.32 -16.60
C ILE A 130 -18.71 12.35 -16.35
N THR A 131 -18.00 13.11 -17.19
CA THR A 131 -16.58 13.42 -16.96
C THR A 131 -16.39 14.93 -16.81
N ILE A 132 -15.79 15.37 -15.71
CA ILE A 132 -15.37 16.73 -15.44
C ILE A 132 -13.84 16.76 -15.36
N GLN A 133 -13.22 17.45 -16.31
CA GLN A 133 -11.77 17.34 -16.45
C GLN A 133 -11.10 18.68 -16.67
N GLY A 134 -10.00 18.95 -15.95
CA GLY A 134 -9.02 20.00 -16.25
C GLY A 134 -9.43 21.43 -15.95
N PHE A 135 -10.45 21.65 -15.13
CA PHE A 135 -10.88 22.99 -14.71
C PHE A 135 -10.02 23.50 -13.53
N GLU A 136 -9.77 24.79 -13.52
CA GLU A 136 -9.34 25.55 -12.35
C GLU A 136 -10.59 26.12 -11.68
N ILE A 137 -10.77 25.86 -10.35
CA ILE A 137 -11.93 26.27 -9.56
C ILE A 137 -11.44 27.03 -8.34
N THR A 138 -11.87 28.28 -8.18
CA THR A 138 -11.34 29.14 -7.13
C THR A 138 -12.34 30.15 -6.59
N GLY A 139 -12.02 30.76 -5.45
CA GLY A 139 -12.65 31.95 -4.92
C GLY A 139 -14.03 31.76 -4.29
N TYR A 140 -14.64 30.57 -4.33
CA TYR A 140 -15.98 30.33 -3.77
C TYR A 140 -15.93 30.20 -2.25
N ARG A 141 -16.41 31.26 -1.55
CA ARG A 141 -16.23 31.39 -0.10
C ARG A 141 -17.51 31.87 0.60
N SER A 142 -17.71 31.45 1.86
CA SER A 142 -18.76 31.96 2.74
C SER A 142 -18.20 32.34 4.11
N ALA A 143 -18.77 33.37 4.73
CA ALA A 143 -18.54 33.76 6.13
C ALA A 143 -19.74 33.42 7.01
N GLU A 144 -20.77 32.78 6.48
CA GLU A 144 -22.04 32.53 7.15
C GLU A 144 -22.15 31.08 7.60
N SER A 145 -22.73 30.88 8.81
CA SER A 145 -22.97 29.53 9.34
C SER A 145 -23.97 28.75 8.49
N GLY A 146 -23.66 27.48 8.19
CA GLY A 146 -24.54 26.60 7.42
C GLY A 146 -24.54 26.86 5.91
N HIS A 147 -23.63 27.72 5.42
CA HIS A 147 -23.38 27.93 4.01
C HIS A 147 -22.08 27.17 3.64
N VAL A 148 -22.21 26.06 2.92
CA VAL A 148 -21.12 25.12 2.66
C VAL A 148 -20.65 25.21 1.21
N PRO A 149 -19.59 26.00 0.92
CA PRO A 149 -19.03 26.08 -0.42
C PRO A 149 -18.31 24.79 -0.79
N VAL A 150 -18.58 24.28 -1.99
CA VAL A 150 -17.95 23.07 -2.54
C VAL A 150 -17.39 23.36 -3.93
N GLY A 151 -16.20 22.85 -4.24
CA GLY A 151 -15.64 22.96 -5.60
C GLY A 151 -16.44 22.11 -6.59
N ILE A 152 -16.41 20.77 -6.39
CA ILE A 152 -17.21 19.82 -7.18
C ILE A 152 -18.01 18.93 -6.23
N LEU A 153 -19.33 18.87 -6.43
CA LEU A 153 -20.26 18.05 -5.64
C LEU A 153 -20.88 16.97 -6.52
N VAL A 154 -20.85 15.73 -6.04
CA VAL A 154 -21.62 14.61 -6.59
C VAL A 154 -22.63 14.17 -5.56
N THR A 155 -23.91 14.10 -5.91
CA THR A 155 -24.98 13.79 -4.96
C THR A 155 -26.13 12.99 -5.61
N GLY A 156 -27.09 12.57 -4.80
CA GLY A 156 -28.27 11.82 -5.25
C GLY A 156 -27.96 10.36 -5.57
N ALA A 157 -28.39 9.91 -6.74
CA ALA A 157 -28.21 8.56 -7.27
C ALA A 157 -27.32 8.59 -8.54
N ALA A 158 -26.12 9.17 -8.41
CA ALA A 158 -25.18 9.29 -9.49
C ALA A 158 -24.36 8.00 -9.68
N ASP A 159 -23.94 7.70 -10.90
CA ASP A 159 -23.02 6.61 -11.19
C ASP A 159 -22.09 6.90 -12.38
N HIS A 160 -20.94 6.18 -12.44
CA HIS A 160 -19.95 6.33 -13.53
C HIS A 160 -19.49 7.79 -13.71
N ILE A 161 -19.09 8.44 -12.62
CA ILE A 161 -18.62 9.82 -12.64
C ILE A 161 -17.10 9.84 -12.57
N ARG A 162 -16.48 10.61 -13.45
CA ARG A 162 -15.03 10.81 -13.45
C ARG A 162 -14.69 12.29 -13.26
N LEU A 163 -13.96 12.57 -12.18
CA LEU A 163 -13.41 13.88 -11.84
C LEU A 163 -11.89 13.81 -12.01
N SER A 164 -11.32 14.47 -13.01
CA SER A 164 -9.90 14.27 -13.31
C SER A 164 -9.12 15.52 -13.68
N GLY A 165 -7.93 15.67 -13.08
CA GLY A 165 -6.99 16.74 -13.42
C GLY A 165 -7.54 18.15 -13.16
N ASN A 166 -8.48 18.31 -12.25
CA ASN A 166 -8.99 19.62 -11.86
C ASN A 166 -8.08 20.22 -10.78
N PHE A 167 -7.93 21.55 -10.78
CA PHE A 167 -7.22 22.30 -9.76
C PHE A 167 -8.21 23.14 -8.97
N ILE A 168 -8.40 22.79 -7.70
CA ILE A 168 -9.39 23.42 -6.80
C ILE A 168 -8.64 24.10 -5.66
N HIS A 169 -8.74 25.43 -5.57
CA HIS A 169 -7.91 26.17 -4.63
C HIS A 169 -8.51 27.50 -4.16
N ASP A 170 -7.91 28.05 -3.11
CA ASP A 170 -8.29 29.38 -2.57
C ASP A 170 -9.79 29.52 -2.29
N MET A 171 -10.45 28.47 -1.80
CA MET A 171 -11.87 28.50 -1.49
C MET A 171 -12.19 27.97 -0.08
N GLY A 172 -13.43 28.07 0.36
CA GLY A 172 -13.83 27.49 1.64
C GLY A 172 -14.66 28.42 2.54
N THR A 173 -14.67 28.10 3.85
CA THR A 173 -15.39 28.89 4.85
C THR A 173 -14.46 29.85 5.59
N THR A 174 -14.93 31.09 5.80
CA THR A 174 -14.27 32.07 6.68
C THR A 174 -15.07 32.33 7.94
N PHE A 175 -16.09 31.52 8.22
CA PHE A 175 -16.88 31.57 9.44
C PHE A 175 -15.99 31.35 10.68
N GLN A 176 -16.18 32.18 11.70
CA GLN A 176 -15.33 32.18 12.89
C GLN A 176 -15.94 31.44 14.09
N GLY A 177 -17.10 30.82 13.91
CA GLY A 177 -17.72 30.02 14.95
C GLY A 177 -17.19 28.61 15.01
N ARG A 178 -17.28 27.95 16.16
CA ARG A 178 -16.81 26.58 16.37
C ARG A 178 -17.63 25.55 15.59
N ASN A 179 -18.90 25.77 15.35
CA ASN A 179 -19.78 24.84 14.63
C ASN A 179 -20.51 25.57 13.51
N GLY A 180 -20.68 24.90 12.37
CA GLY A 180 -21.43 25.38 11.22
C GLY A 180 -20.59 26.15 10.19
N GLY A 181 -19.27 26.02 10.26
CA GLY A 181 -18.38 26.46 9.21
C GLY A 181 -17.79 25.22 8.54
N ASP A 182 -18.24 24.90 7.33
CA ASP A 182 -17.87 23.71 6.57
C ASP A 182 -17.58 24.10 5.12
N ALA A 183 -16.69 23.35 4.47
CA ALA A 183 -16.40 23.50 3.04
C ALA A 183 -15.67 22.26 2.50
N HIS A 184 -15.80 22.01 1.19
CA HIS A 184 -15.09 20.90 0.55
C HIS A 184 -14.49 21.33 -0.80
N GLY A 185 -13.34 20.76 -1.15
CA GLY A 185 -12.83 20.85 -2.53
C GLY A 185 -13.65 19.92 -3.44
N ILE A 186 -13.69 18.62 -3.12
CA ILE A 186 -14.53 17.62 -3.80
C ILE A 186 -15.35 16.88 -2.75
N GLY A 187 -16.68 16.85 -2.92
CA GLY A 187 -17.59 16.11 -2.05
C GLY A 187 -18.46 15.13 -2.84
N VAL A 188 -18.50 13.87 -2.38
CA VAL A 188 -19.37 12.82 -2.90
C VAL A 188 -20.29 12.37 -1.78
N PHE A 189 -21.57 12.71 -1.88
CA PHE A 189 -22.56 12.46 -0.83
C PHE A 189 -23.70 11.58 -1.33
N GLY A 190 -23.67 10.29 -0.96
CA GLY A 190 -24.65 9.30 -1.31
C GLY A 190 -25.93 9.49 -0.49
N THR A 191 -26.82 10.36 -0.94
CA THR A 191 -28.05 10.76 -0.24
C THR A 191 -29.28 9.92 -0.56
N ALA A 192 -29.21 9.02 -1.53
CA ALA A 192 -30.29 8.12 -1.91
C ALA A 192 -30.20 6.80 -1.11
N ALA A 193 -31.35 6.32 -0.59
CA ALA A 193 -31.39 5.08 0.18
C ALA A 193 -31.43 3.82 -0.69
N ASP A 194 -32.01 3.92 -1.87
CA ASP A 194 -32.31 2.79 -2.77
C ASP A 194 -31.31 2.64 -3.94
N HIS A 195 -30.46 3.65 -4.13
CA HIS A 195 -29.41 3.65 -5.15
C HIS A 195 -28.12 4.25 -4.58
N PRO A 196 -27.03 3.51 -4.50
CA PRO A 196 -25.74 4.06 -4.13
C PRO A 196 -25.23 5.02 -5.22
N ILE A 197 -24.30 5.90 -4.85
CA ILE A 197 -23.36 6.46 -5.81
C ILE A 197 -22.30 5.39 -6.05
N GLU A 198 -22.11 4.98 -7.31
CA GLU A 198 -21.20 3.89 -7.65
C GLU A 198 -20.30 4.21 -8.86
N GLU A 199 -19.19 3.48 -8.99
CA GLU A 199 -18.21 3.67 -10.05
C GLU A 199 -17.73 5.13 -10.17
N ILE A 200 -17.24 5.69 -9.05
CA ILE A 200 -16.72 7.05 -8.97
C ILE A 200 -15.20 7.03 -9.07
N GLU A 201 -14.66 7.79 -10.02
CA GLU A 201 -13.22 8.00 -10.18
C GLU A 201 -12.84 9.46 -9.91
N ILE A 202 -12.01 9.68 -8.88
CA ILE A 202 -11.43 10.99 -8.52
C ILE A 202 -9.92 10.87 -8.72
N VAL A 203 -9.43 11.34 -9.89
CA VAL A 203 -8.10 10.95 -10.36
C VAL A 203 -7.25 12.16 -10.76
N GLY A 204 -6.07 12.29 -10.15
CA GLY A 204 -5.08 13.29 -10.55
C GLY A 204 -5.53 14.74 -10.36
N ASN A 205 -6.44 15.01 -9.43
CA ASN A 205 -6.84 16.38 -9.08
C ASN A 205 -5.84 16.99 -8.10
N GLU A 206 -5.76 18.30 -8.06
CA GLU A 206 -5.01 19.06 -7.06
C GLU A 206 -5.98 19.92 -6.24
N LEU A 207 -5.95 19.76 -4.91
CA LEU A 207 -6.75 20.50 -3.94
C LEU A 207 -5.79 21.24 -3.01
N ALA A 208 -5.82 22.57 -3.01
CA ALA A 208 -4.85 23.38 -2.29
C ALA A 208 -5.45 24.65 -1.67
N ASP A 209 -4.80 25.14 -0.63
CA ASP A 209 -5.17 26.42 0.02
C ASP A 209 -6.66 26.49 0.40
N LEU A 210 -7.20 25.39 0.95
CA LEU A 210 -8.61 25.31 1.33
C LEU A 210 -8.79 25.63 2.81
N THR A 211 -9.84 26.38 3.10
CA THR A 211 -10.28 26.69 4.48
C THR A 211 -11.56 25.91 4.76
N LEU A 212 -11.44 24.79 5.45
CA LEU A 212 -12.46 23.75 5.50
C LEU A 212 -13.42 23.85 6.70
N GLY A 213 -13.00 24.55 7.77
CA GLY A 213 -13.76 24.54 9.01
C GLY A 213 -13.70 23.16 9.68
N SER A 214 -14.85 22.52 9.88
CA SER A 214 -14.91 21.15 10.45
C SER A 214 -14.98 20.03 9.40
N SER A 215 -14.80 20.36 8.12
CA SER A 215 -14.94 19.41 6.99
C SER A 215 -13.61 19.04 6.34
N GLU A 216 -13.67 18.28 5.27
CA GLU A 216 -12.57 17.61 4.57
C GLU A 216 -12.34 18.22 3.18
N ALA A 217 -11.11 18.18 2.69
CA ALA A 217 -10.81 18.66 1.34
C ALA A 217 -11.42 17.75 0.26
N LEU A 218 -11.31 16.43 0.43
CA LEU A 218 -11.90 15.42 -0.44
C LEU A 218 -12.66 14.40 0.42
N VAL A 219 -13.97 14.26 0.20
CA VAL A 219 -14.81 13.37 1.01
C VAL A 219 -15.70 12.47 0.18
N VAL A 220 -15.87 11.23 0.65
CA VAL A 220 -16.86 10.25 0.19
C VAL A 220 -17.71 9.85 1.38
N ASN A 221 -19.00 10.14 1.38
CA ASN A 221 -19.86 10.04 2.56
C ASN A 221 -21.23 9.42 2.24
N GLY A 222 -21.72 8.55 3.12
CA GLY A 222 -23.04 7.96 3.03
C GLY A 222 -23.13 6.77 2.09
N ASN A 223 -24.22 6.64 1.32
CA ASN A 223 -24.43 5.49 0.43
C ASN A 223 -23.58 5.59 -0.84
N VAL A 224 -22.29 5.34 -0.71
CA VAL A 224 -21.32 5.34 -1.81
C VAL A 224 -20.57 4.01 -1.84
N GLU A 225 -20.41 3.43 -3.03
CA GLU A 225 -19.66 2.19 -3.22
C GLU A 225 -18.87 2.20 -4.54
N ASP A 226 -17.88 1.28 -4.66
CA ASP A 226 -17.04 1.14 -5.85
C ASP A 226 -16.37 2.48 -6.27
N PHE A 227 -15.67 3.13 -5.34
CA PHE A 227 -14.97 4.39 -5.62
C PHE A 227 -13.46 4.23 -5.73
N LEU A 228 -12.85 5.06 -6.56
CA LEU A 228 -11.39 5.17 -6.73
C LEU A 228 -10.94 6.62 -6.52
N ILE A 229 -10.08 6.83 -5.51
CA ILE A 229 -9.38 8.10 -5.26
C ILE A 229 -7.90 7.87 -5.55
N GLU A 230 -7.42 8.32 -6.73
CA GLU A 230 -6.09 7.95 -7.21
C GLU A 230 -5.26 9.13 -7.70
N GLY A 231 -4.00 9.18 -7.24
CA GLY A 231 -3.02 10.12 -7.77
C GLY A 231 -3.35 11.59 -7.54
N ASN A 232 -4.21 11.92 -6.56
CA ASN A 232 -4.54 13.29 -6.23
C ASN A 232 -3.45 13.91 -5.35
N ARG A 233 -3.35 15.23 -5.40
CA ARG A 233 -2.50 16.06 -4.55
C ARG A 233 -3.40 16.90 -3.66
N VAL A 234 -3.31 16.71 -2.34
CA VAL A 234 -4.12 17.45 -1.36
C VAL A 234 -3.20 18.13 -0.37
N HIS A 235 -3.23 19.44 -0.30
CA HIS A 235 -2.26 20.16 0.53
C HIS A 235 -2.67 21.57 0.92
N ASP A 236 -1.95 22.11 1.91
CA ASP A 236 -2.15 23.48 2.40
C ASP A 236 -3.60 23.72 2.85
N THR A 237 -4.14 22.77 3.64
CA THR A 237 -5.51 22.84 4.17
C THR A 237 -5.52 22.91 5.69
N ASN A 238 -6.57 23.47 6.25
CA ASN A 238 -6.69 23.65 7.70
C ASN A 238 -7.55 22.58 8.38
N ASN A 239 -7.84 21.47 7.69
CA ASN A 239 -8.47 20.27 8.23
C ASN A 239 -8.26 19.10 7.28
N ILE A 240 -8.90 17.96 7.52
CA ILE A 240 -8.68 16.63 6.93
C ILE A 240 -8.48 16.67 5.41
N GLY A 241 -7.48 15.91 4.94
CA GLY A 241 -7.15 15.83 3.53
C GLY A 241 -8.15 14.97 2.73
N ILE A 242 -8.21 13.66 3.03
CA ILE A 242 -9.11 12.70 2.37
C ILE A 242 -9.88 11.94 3.42
N ASP A 243 -11.21 11.86 3.29
CA ASP A 243 -12.05 11.11 4.23
C ASP A 243 -13.07 10.18 3.55
N VAL A 244 -13.29 9.02 4.19
CA VAL A 244 -14.25 8.00 3.79
C VAL A 244 -15.21 7.74 4.94
N ILE A 245 -16.42 8.29 4.85
CA ILE A 245 -17.32 8.47 5.99
C ILE A 245 -18.53 7.52 5.95
N GLY A 246 -18.94 7.10 7.14
CA GLY A 246 -20.19 6.38 7.36
C GLY A 246 -20.91 6.82 8.63
N PHE A 247 -22.23 6.60 8.63
CA PHE A 247 -23.11 6.76 9.80
C PHE A 247 -23.43 8.21 10.22
N GLU A 248 -23.11 9.19 9.43
CA GLU A 248 -23.47 10.59 9.68
C GLU A 248 -24.94 10.96 9.36
N GLY A 249 -25.72 10.03 8.84
CA GLY A 249 -27.10 10.29 8.43
C GLY A 249 -27.20 10.93 7.05
N THR A 250 -26.17 10.83 6.24
CA THR A 250 -26.14 11.31 4.85
C THR A 250 -27.17 10.56 4.01
N ALA A 251 -27.21 9.22 4.12
CA ALA A 251 -28.30 8.43 3.57
C ALA A 251 -29.44 8.30 4.59
N PRO A 252 -30.72 8.42 4.15
CA PRO A 252 -31.86 8.32 5.07
C PRO A 252 -32.06 6.93 5.68
N ASP A 253 -31.53 5.87 5.06
CA ASP A 253 -31.51 4.51 5.61
C ASP A 253 -30.16 4.24 6.28
N PRO A 254 -30.12 4.08 7.62
CA PRO A 254 -28.86 3.85 8.34
C PRO A 254 -28.19 2.51 8.04
N THR A 255 -28.80 1.63 7.27
CA THR A 255 -28.20 0.34 6.87
C THR A 255 -27.30 0.48 5.64
N VAL A 256 -27.46 1.54 4.87
CA VAL A 256 -26.64 1.85 3.69
C VAL A 256 -25.83 3.15 3.85
N ASP A 257 -25.97 3.85 4.98
CA ASP A 257 -25.27 5.09 5.31
C ASP A 257 -23.81 4.81 5.69
N GLN A 258 -23.04 4.34 4.72
CA GLN A 258 -21.66 3.93 4.91
C GLN A 258 -20.93 3.82 3.58
N ALA A 259 -19.88 4.61 3.37
CA ALA A 259 -19.01 4.47 2.21
C ALA A 259 -18.23 3.15 2.27
N ARG A 260 -18.11 2.46 1.12
CA ARG A 260 -17.60 1.08 1.05
C ARG A 260 -17.04 0.67 -0.29
N ASP A 261 -16.31 -0.46 -0.28
CA ASP A 261 -15.79 -1.10 -1.49
C ASP A 261 -14.92 -0.15 -2.33
N GLY A 262 -14.05 0.62 -1.66
CA GLY A 262 -13.28 1.70 -2.26
C GLY A 262 -11.77 1.52 -2.21
N ILE A 263 -11.07 2.28 -3.06
CA ILE A 263 -9.60 2.32 -3.12
C ILE A 263 -9.13 3.77 -3.05
N VAL A 264 -8.22 4.05 -2.11
CA VAL A 264 -7.50 5.32 -1.97
C VAL A 264 -6.02 5.05 -2.21
N ARG A 265 -5.50 5.38 -3.39
CA ARG A 265 -4.13 5.00 -3.74
C ARG A 265 -3.33 6.06 -4.49
N GLY A 266 -2.01 6.02 -4.27
CA GLY A 266 -1.06 6.85 -5.01
C GLY A 266 -1.26 8.33 -4.80
N ASN A 267 -1.98 8.75 -3.76
CA ASN A 267 -2.19 10.16 -3.46
C ASN A 267 -1.00 10.72 -2.68
N THR A 268 -0.74 12.01 -2.84
CA THR A 268 0.21 12.75 -2.01
C THR A 268 -0.57 13.77 -1.18
N VAL A 269 -0.44 13.69 0.15
CA VAL A 269 -1.17 14.55 1.10
C VAL A 269 -0.17 15.20 2.05
N TRP A 270 -0.15 16.53 2.10
CA TRP A 270 0.83 17.23 2.94
C TRP A 270 0.38 18.62 3.39
N ASN A 271 1.04 19.12 4.44
CA ASN A 271 0.78 20.42 5.06
C ASN A 271 -0.70 20.57 5.45
N ILE A 272 -1.18 19.61 6.23
CA ILE A 272 -2.54 19.55 6.77
C ILE A 272 -2.47 19.84 8.27
N ASP A 273 -3.00 20.98 8.71
CA ASP A 273 -2.89 21.40 10.11
C ASP A 273 -4.13 22.13 10.61
N SER A 274 -4.83 21.56 11.59
CA SER A 274 -6.01 22.17 12.19
C SER A 274 -5.69 23.25 13.24
N TYR A 275 -4.42 23.51 13.54
CA TYR A 275 -4.04 24.55 14.49
C TYR A 275 -4.51 25.93 14.05
N GLY A 276 -5.28 26.60 14.91
CA GLY A 276 -5.86 27.91 14.60
C GLY A 276 -7.13 27.88 13.75
N ASN A 277 -7.60 26.69 13.35
CA ASN A 277 -8.91 26.54 12.72
C ASN A 277 -10.00 26.84 13.76
N PRO A 278 -11.00 27.72 13.46
CA PRO A 278 -12.06 28.08 14.42
C PRO A 278 -12.83 26.89 15.01
N ALA A 279 -12.95 25.78 14.29
CA ALA A 279 -13.62 24.58 14.78
C ALA A 279 -12.81 23.84 15.88
N TYR A 280 -11.49 23.86 15.78
CA TYR A 280 -10.58 23.09 16.63
C TYR A 280 -9.76 23.95 17.60
N GLY A 281 -9.56 25.24 17.31
CA GLY A 281 -8.75 26.14 18.13
C GLY A 281 -7.26 25.80 18.05
N ASP A 282 -6.67 25.42 19.19
CA ASP A 282 -5.25 25.03 19.27
C ASP A 282 -5.03 23.52 19.14
N ASP A 283 -6.09 22.74 18.90
CA ASP A 283 -5.99 21.29 18.75
C ASP A 283 -5.46 20.93 17.34
N ARG A 284 -4.54 19.98 17.30
CA ARG A 284 -3.94 19.40 16.09
C ARG A 284 -4.47 18.00 15.89
N SER A 285 -5.50 17.87 15.05
CA SER A 285 -6.23 16.62 14.85
C SER A 285 -6.69 16.39 13.41
N ALA A 286 -6.07 17.09 12.45
CA ALA A 286 -6.41 16.92 11.05
C ALA A 286 -5.64 15.75 10.44
N ASP A 287 -6.38 14.82 9.84
CA ASP A 287 -5.82 13.63 9.22
C ASP A 287 -5.36 13.90 7.78
N GLY A 288 -4.29 13.23 7.38
CA GLY A 288 -3.95 13.12 5.98
C GLY A 288 -5.00 12.28 5.24
N ILE A 289 -5.22 11.04 5.72
CA ILE A 289 -6.26 10.14 5.22
C ILE A 289 -7.01 9.52 6.39
N TYR A 290 -8.31 9.70 6.42
CA TYR A 290 -9.20 9.19 7.44
C TYR A 290 -10.23 8.21 6.86
N VAL A 291 -10.56 7.15 7.59
CA VAL A 291 -11.75 6.33 7.35
C VAL A 291 -12.61 6.37 8.60
N ASP A 292 -13.60 7.27 8.61
CA ASP A 292 -14.58 7.38 9.70
C ASP A 292 -15.82 6.53 9.43
N GLY A 293 -15.82 5.34 9.95
CA GLY A 293 -16.97 4.44 9.82
C GLY A 293 -17.09 3.75 8.46
N GLY A 294 -16.18 3.97 7.52
CA GLY A 294 -16.14 3.27 6.24
C GLY A 294 -15.84 1.76 6.38
N ARG A 295 -16.08 0.98 5.33
CA ARG A 295 -15.76 -0.46 5.32
C ARG A 295 -15.30 -0.97 3.96
N ASP A 296 -14.58 -2.09 3.98
CA ASP A 296 -14.12 -2.75 2.75
C ASP A 296 -13.29 -1.78 1.86
N VAL A 297 -12.36 -1.02 2.47
CA VAL A 297 -11.55 0.02 1.81
C VAL A 297 -10.08 -0.38 1.82
N VAL A 298 -9.39 -0.10 0.72
CA VAL A 298 -7.94 -0.25 0.62
C VAL A 298 -7.28 1.14 0.50
N ILE A 299 -6.39 1.46 1.43
CA ILE A 299 -5.53 2.65 1.41
C ILE A 299 -4.13 2.18 1.06
N GLU A 300 -3.66 2.43 -0.16
CA GLU A 300 -2.39 1.86 -0.60
C GLU A 300 -1.51 2.83 -1.39
N ALA A 301 -0.22 2.69 -1.20
CA ALA A 301 0.79 3.42 -1.98
C ALA A 301 0.61 4.95 -1.93
N ASN A 302 0.12 5.51 -0.82
CA ASN A 302 0.03 6.95 -0.61
C ASN A 302 1.29 7.48 0.08
N VAL A 303 1.62 8.73 -0.17
CA VAL A 303 2.67 9.48 0.53
C VAL A 303 2.01 10.59 1.33
N ILE A 304 2.16 10.53 2.65
CA ILE A 304 1.52 11.46 3.59
C ILE A 304 2.62 12.08 4.48
N HIS A 305 2.67 13.41 4.55
CA HIS A 305 3.69 14.06 5.37
C HIS A 305 3.29 15.47 5.81
N ASP A 306 3.95 15.98 6.85
CA ASP A 306 3.65 17.31 7.42
C ASP A 306 2.15 17.49 7.71
N VAL A 307 1.53 16.48 8.32
CA VAL A 307 0.12 16.45 8.71
C VAL A 307 -0.01 16.33 10.23
N ASN A 308 -1.21 16.53 10.81
CA ASN A 308 -1.33 16.24 12.24
C ASN A 308 -1.37 14.74 12.48
N ILE A 309 -2.25 14.00 11.82
CA ILE A 309 -2.36 12.54 11.89
C ILE A 309 -2.16 11.98 10.48
N GLY A 310 -1.28 11.01 10.31
CA GLY A 310 -1.00 10.47 8.97
C GLY A 310 -2.18 9.71 8.39
N ILE A 311 -2.53 8.56 9.00
CA ILE A 311 -3.70 7.74 8.62
C ILE A 311 -4.48 7.41 9.88
N GLU A 312 -5.80 7.59 9.86
CA GLU A 312 -6.68 7.14 10.93
C GLU A 312 -7.77 6.18 10.43
N LEU A 313 -7.98 5.07 11.15
CA LEU A 313 -9.07 4.13 10.94
C LEU A 313 -9.92 4.10 12.21
N ALA A 314 -11.00 4.85 12.23
CA ALA A 314 -11.85 4.98 13.40
C ALA A 314 -13.33 5.04 13.03
N SER A 315 -14.22 5.06 14.02
CA SER A 315 -15.59 5.50 13.81
C SER A 315 -15.98 6.50 14.89
N GLU A 316 -16.44 7.65 14.50
CA GLU A 316 -16.94 8.67 15.43
C GLU A 316 -18.29 8.30 16.06
N HIS A 317 -18.96 7.27 15.56
CA HIS A 317 -20.33 6.94 15.95
C HIS A 317 -20.37 5.73 16.91
N GLY A 318 -20.73 5.97 18.17
CA GLY A 318 -20.85 4.96 19.22
C GLY A 318 -21.70 3.74 18.81
N GLY A 319 -21.12 2.53 18.93
CA GLY A 319 -21.76 1.28 18.52
C GLY A 319 -21.74 1.03 17.00
N ARG A 320 -20.95 1.79 16.25
CA ARG A 320 -20.64 1.58 14.83
C ARG A 320 -19.16 1.22 14.69
N SER A 321 -18.79 0.70 13.53
CA SER A 321 -17.43 0.22 13.30
C SER A 321 -16.91 0.60 11.94
N THR A 322 -15.67 1.06 11.90
CA THR A 322 -14.81 0.97 10.72
C THR A 322 -14.29 -0.46 10.65
N ARG A 323 -14.44 -1.13 9.51
CA ARG A 323 -14.09 -2.55 9.43
C ARG A 323 -13.60 -2.99 8.06
N ASN A 324 -12.77 -4.06 8.08
CA ASN A 324 -12.22 -4.65 6.85
C ASN A 324 -11.49 -3.62 5.98
N VAL A 325 -10.78 -2.67 6.63
CA VAL A 325 -9.95 -1.68 5.95
C VAL A 325 -8.51 -2.17 5.95
N THR A 326 -7.85 -2.05 4.81
CA THR A 326 -6.44 -2.38 4.67
C THR A 326 -5.64 -1.13 4.34
N ALA A 327 -4.78 -0.66 5.27
CA ALA A 327 -3.77 0.35 5.02
C ALA A 327 -2.43 -0.34 4.74
N ARG A 328 -1.93 -0.24 3.50
CA ARG A 328 -0.73 -0.96 3.10
C ARG A 328 0.17 -0.17 2.16
N ASN A 329 1.46 -0.44 2.25
CA ASN A 329 2.45 0.13 1.34
C ASN A 329 2.42 1.67 1.30
N ASN A 330 1.99 2.33 2.39
CA ASN A 330 1.99 3.78 2.50
C ASN A 330 3.28 4.26 3.17
N LEU A 331 3.72 5.45 2.78
CA LEU A 331 4.78 6.19 3.44
C LEU A 331 4.16 7.35 4.22
N VAL A 332 4.34 7.36 5.53
CA VAL A 332 3.91 8.42 6.45
C VAL A 332 5.15 8.97 7.15
N TYR A 333 5.36 10.29 7.10
CA TYR A 333 6.49 10.88 7.81
C TYR A 333 6.22 12.32 8.25
N ASP A 334 6.95 12.75 9.28
CA ASP A 334 6.88 14.10 9.86
C ASP A 334 5.45 14.52 10.29
N SER A 335 4.67 13.56 10.83
CA SER A 335 3.37 13.88 11.44
C SER A 335 3.57 14.62 12.76
N THR A 336 2.76 15.66 13.01
CA THR A 336 2.92 16.52 14.20
C THR A 336 2.22 15.96 15.44
N THR A 337 1.41 14.91 15.30
CA THR A 337 0.66 14.31 16.42
C THR A 337 0.74 12.78 16.40
N ILE A 338 0.33 12.11 15.33
CA ILE A 338 0.24 10.64 15.27
C ILE A 338 0.65 10.17 13.86
N GLY A 339 1.39 9.07 13.78
CA GLY A 339 1.72 8.44 12.51
C GLY A 339 0.51 7.69 11.94
N ILE A 340 0.11 6.57 12.57
CA ILE A 340 -1.11 5.82 12.21
C ILE A 340 -1.93 5.57 13.47
N ALA A 341 -3.24 5.87 13.41
CA ALA A 341 -4.19 5.63 14.49
C ALA A 341 -5.27 4.62 14.09
N ILE A 342 -5.72 3.79 15.06
CA ILE A 342 -6.89 2.94 14.91
C ILE A 342 -7.75 2.99 16.18
N GLY A 343 -9.07 2.89 16.04
CA GLY A 343 -10.01 2.90 17.18
C GLY A 343 -10.62 4.27 17.46
N GLY A 344 -11.67 4.29 18.24
CA GLY A 344 -12.31 5.54 18.64
C GLY A 344 -11.46 6.36 19.62
N TYR A 345 -11.33 7.64 19.41
CA TYR A 345 -10.50 8.50 20.24
C TYR A 345 -11.00 8.69 21.69
N ASP A 346 -12.22 8.29 22.00
CA ASP A 346 -12.74 8.22 23.37
C ASP A 346 -13.81 7.12 23.51
N PRO A 347 -14.18 6.71 24.75
CA PRO A 347 -15.14 5.63 24.99
C PRO A 347 -16.59 5.87 24.54
N ARG A 348 -16.91 6.98 23.94
CA ARG A 348 -18.23 7.28 23.36
C ARG A 348 -18.25 7.02 21.85
N ARG A 349 -17.10 6.80 21.27
CA ARG A 349 -16.91 6.56 19.83
C ARG A 349 -17.12 5.09 19.48
N GLY A 350 -17.03 4.78 18.21
CA GLY A 350 -17.16 3.44 17.69
C GLY A 350 -15.87 2.62 17.75
N SER A 351 -15.85 1.52 17.03
CA SER A 351 -14.75 0.55 17.03
C SER A 351 -14.04 0.47 15.69
N THR A 352 -12.82 -0.10 15.70
CA THR A 352 -12.11 -0.53 14.48
C THR A 352 -11.93 -2.04 14.53
N GLU A 353 -12.50 -2.75 13.54
CA GLU A 353 -12.59 -4.20 13.56
C GLU A 353 -12.09 -4.83 12.25
N ASP A 354 -11.39 -5.97 12.38
CA ASP A 354 -10.96 -6.80 11.24
C ASP A 354 -10.13 -6.03 10.19
N CYS A 355 -9.39 -5.00 10.61
CA CYS A 355 -8.56 -4.17 9.76
C CYS A 355 -7.11 -4.66 9.72
N ALA A 356 -6.37 -4.27 8.66
CA ALA A 356 -4.97 -4.62 8.48
C ALA A 356 -4.12 -3.36 8.20
N ILE A 357 -3.08 -3.15 8.99
CA ILE A 357 -2.06 -2.12 8.81
C ILE A 357 -0.76 -2.83 8.50
N VAL A 358 -0.43 -2.96 7.22
CA VAL A 358 0.66 -3.85 6.81
C VAL A 358 1.58 -3.22 5.77
N ASN A 359 2.88 -3.51 5.89
CA ASN A 359 3.88 -3.03 4.95
C ASN A 359 3.88 -1.50 4.76
N ASN A 360 3.60 -0.72 5.82
CA ASN A 360 3.76 0.74 5.78
C ASN A 360 5.13 1.13 6.34
N THR A 361 5.62 2.29 5.95
CA THR A 361 6.80 2.94 6.54
C THR A 361 6.33 4.21 7.23
N VAL A 362 6.51 4.28 8.56
CA VAL A 362 6.09 5.39 9.42
C VAL A 362 7.32 5.95 10.11
N VAL A 363 7.59 7.24 9.93
CA VAL A 363 8.86 7.86 10.33
C VAL A 363 8.66 9.23 10.95
N ASN A 364 9.30 9.47 12.09
CA ASN A 364 9.52 10.80 12.67
C ASN A 364 8.24 11.55 13.05
N THR A 365 7.34 10.88 13.76
CA THR A 365 6.16 11.54 14.35
C THR A 365 6.52 12.27 15.65
N ASP A 366 5.92 13.43 15.91
CA ASP A 366 6.10 14.15 17.18
C ASP A 366 5.34 13.49 18.37
N GLY A 367 4.49 12.50 18.11
CA GLY A 367 3.78 11.67 19.08
C GLY A 367 4.01 10.18 18.83
N PRO A 368 3.00 9.31 19.05
CA PRO A 368 3.12 7.90 18.75
C PRO A 368 3.14 7.64 17.24
N GLU A 369 4.08 6.79 16.82
CA GLU A 369 4.07 6.29 15.43
C GLU A 369 2.84 5.42 15.15
N LEU A 370 2.41 4.67 16.18
CA LEU A 370 1.22 3.82 16.14
C LEU A 370 0.37 4.04 17.39
N LEU A 371 -0.85 4.55 17.22
CA LEU A 371 -1.83 4.73 18.29
C LEU A 371 -2.97 3.72 18.16
N VAL A 372 -3.14 2.85 19.16
CA VAL A 372 -4.25 1.89 19.26
C VAL A 372 -5.24 2.40 20.31
N GLN A 373 -6.28 3.07 19.84
CA GLN A 373 -7.25 3.78 20.67
C GLN A 373 -8.35 2.86 21.24
N PHE A 374 -9.50 3.42 21.61
CA PHE A 374 -10.60 2.70 22.22
C PHE A 374 -11.28 1.71 21.26
N ASP A 375 -11.61 0.53 21.80
CA ASP A 375 -12.45 -0.51 21.18
C ASP A 375 -11.94 -1.02 19.82
N THR A 376 -10.69 -1.45 19.78
CA THR A 376 -10.11 -2.10 18.62
C THR A 376 -10.18 -3.62 18.74
N ARG A 377 -10.56 -4.32 17.65
CA ARG A 377 -10.82 -5.77 17.69
C ARG A 377 -10.30 -6.50 16.46
N ARG A 378 -9.50 -7.55 16.65
CA ARG A 378 -9.03 -8.47 15.59
C ARG A 378 -8.27 -7.77 14.46
N ASN A 379 -7.55 -6.71 14.75
CA ASN A 379 -6.76 -6.01 13.77
C ASN A 379 -5.36 -6.63 13.68
N LEU A 380 -4.79 -6.61 12.47
CA LEU A 380 -3.43 -7.07 12.19
C LEU A 380 -2.54 -5.87 11.88
N ILE A 381 -1.43 -5.74 12.61
CA ILE A 381 -0.42 -4.70 12.40
C ILE A 381 0.92 -5.40 12.18
N ALA A 382 1.34 -5.54 10.92
CA ALA A 382 2.49 -6.37 10.61
C ALA A 382 3.33 -5.86 9.44
N ASN A 383 4.60 -6.27 9.39
CA ASN A 383 5.53 -5.90 8.33
C ASN A 383 5.72 -4.38 8.18
N ASN A 384 5.49 -3.57 9.20
CA ASN A 384 5.70 -2.13 9.11
C ASN A 384 7.12 -1.76 9.55
N VAL A 385 7.73 -0.78 8.88
CA VAL A 385 8.90 -0.06 9.40
C VAL A 385 8.38 1.11 10.25
N ILE A 386 8.77 1.15 11.52
CA ILE A 386 8.31 2.13 12.52
C ILE A 386 9.54 2.81 13.10
N VAL A 387 9.82 4.04 12.68
CA VAL A 387 10.98 4.82 13.13
C VAL A 387 10.52 6.00 13.98
N ALA A 388 10.59 5.83 15.30
CA ALA A 388 10.10 6.82 16.24
C ALA A 388 10.86 8.14 16.19
N GLY A 389 10.10 9.22 16.23
CA GLY A 389 10.60 10.59 16.31
C GLY A 389 11.20 10.92 17.69
N PRO A 390 11.40 12.22 17.99
CA PRO A 390 12.16 12.67 19.16
C PRO A 390 11.59 12.25 20.52
N GLN A 391 10.31 11.88 20.59
CA GLN A 391 9.66 11.43 21.83
C GLN A 391 9.81 9.93 22.08
N HIS A 392 10.30 9.17 21.09
CA HIS A 392 10.50 7.71 21.16
C HIS A 392 9.23 6.95 21.57
N ILE A 393 8.05 7.31 21.03
CA ILE A 393 6.79 6.61 21.28
C ILE A 393 6.49 5.73 20.07
N PHE A 394 6.79 4.44 20.16
CA PHE A 394 6.63 3.48 19.07
C PHE A 394 5.19 2.99 18.94
N VAL A 395 4.60 2.61 20.08
CA VAL A 395 3.22 2.10 20.17
C VAL A 395 2.58 2.68 21.41
N GLU A 396 1.42 3.26 21.28
CA GLU A 396 0.58 3.70 22.39
C GLU A 396 -0.79 3.01 22.35
N ASN A 397 -1.13 2.27 23.41
CA ASN A 397 -2.43 1.61 23.59
C ASN A 397 -2.87 1.79 25.04
N PRO A 398 -3.62 2.87 25.36
CA PRO A 398 -4.03 3.17 26.73
C PRO A 398 -5.26 2.38 27.21
N TYR A 399 -6.00 1.72 26.31
CA TYR A 399 -7.30 1.12 26.62
C TYR A 399 -7.21 -0.40 26.86
N GLU A 400 -7.84 -0.88 27.96
CA GLU A 400 -7.89 -2.30 28.32
C GLU A 400 -8.90 -3.10 27.48
N GLU A 401 -9.89 -2.44 26.87
CA GLU A 401 -11.01 -3.03 26.13
C GLU A 401 -10.59 -3.65 24.79
N ASN A 402 -9.39 -3.35 24.33
CA ASN A 402 -8.87 -3.83 23.04
C ASN A 402 -8.68 -5.35 23.04
N VAL A 403 -9.19 -6.05 22.00
CA VAL A 403 -9.32 -7.51 21.98
C VAL A 403 -8.74 -8.09 20.69
N ASP A 404 -7.92 -9.13 20.82
CA ASP A 404 -7.45 -9.97 19.71
C ASP A 404 -6.70 -9.21 18.59
N ASN A 405 -6.14 -8.05 18.89
CA ASN A 405 -5.23 -7.37 17.99
C ASN A 405 -3.86 -8.06 18.00
N VAL A 406 -3.22 -8.13 16.86
CA VAL A 406 -1.92 -8.77 16.66
C VAL A 406 -0.93 -7.79 16.08
N LEU A 407 0.19 -7.57 16.77
CA LEU A 407 1.36 -6.88 16.24
C LEU A 407 2.46 -7.93 16.05
N ASP A 408 3.03 -8.02 14.84
CA ASP A 408 4.14 -8.96 14.56
C ASP A 408 4.92 -8.62 13.29
N ALA A 409 6.15 -9.10 13.20
CA ALA A 409 7.04 -8.91 12.06
C ALA A 409 7.27 -7.42 11.67
N ASN A 410 7.22 -6.50 12.63
CA ASN A 410 7.54 -5.09 12.41
C ASN A 410 9.04 -4.82 12.65
N LEU A 411 9.58 -3.83 11.99
CA LEU A 411 10.93 -3.32 12.21
C LEU A 411 10.86 -1.98 12.93
N TYR A 412 11.35 -1.95 14.16
CA TYR A 412 11.38 -0.75 14.99
C TYR A 412 12.76 -0.11 15.00
N TYR A 413 12.81 1.21 15.02
CA TYR A 413 14.02 1.99 15.20
C TYR A 413 13.66 3.38 15.75
N SER A 414 14.62 4.17 16.18
CA SER A 414 14.43 5.58 16.54
C SER A 414 15.35 6.47 15.71
N ILE A 415 14.90 7.68 15.44
CA ILE A 415 15.63 8.63 14.57
C ILE A 415 17.05 8.94 15.09
N ASP A 416 17.28 8.86 16.39
CA ASP A 416 18.58 9.08 17.03
C ASP A 416 19.32 7.79 17.41
N GLY A 417 18.76 6.62 17.08
CA GLY A 417 19.30 5.30 17.38
C GLY A 417 19.11 4.82 18.81
N SER A 418 18.31 5.52 19.64
CA SER A 418 18.01 5.09 21.00
C SER A 418 17.18 3.80 20.99
N SER A 419 17.59 2.82 21.79
CA SER A 419 16.82 1.59 22.03
C SER A 419 15.82 1.70 23.20
N GLU A 420 15.80 2.83 23.88
CA GLU A 420 14.86 3.15 24.95
C GLU A 420 13.71 3.96 24.35
N GLY A 421 12.48 3.67 24.79
CA GLY A 421 11.29 4.38 24.32
C GLY A 421 10.03 3.78 24.92
N THR A 422 8.89 4.19 24.43
CA THR A 422 7.59 3.78 24.95
C THR A 422 6.92 2.78 23.99
N TRP A 423 6.66 1.60 24.49
CA TRP A 423 5.69 0.65 23.99
C TRP A 423 4.62 0.48 25.07
N GLN A 424 3.47 1.06 24.87
CA GLN A 424 2.36 0.90 25.81
C GLN A 424 1.36 -0.13 25.29
N TRP A 425 0.93 -1.05 26.14
CA TRP A 425 -0.10 -2.02 25.80
C TRP A 425 -1.11 -2.16 26.93
N LYS A 426 -2.36 -1.84 26.63
CA LYS A 426 -3.47 -1.86 27.59
C LYS A 426 -3.13 -1.08 28.86
N GLY A 427 -2.64 0.15 28.67
CA GLY A 427 -2.26 1.05 29.75
C GLY A 427 -0.99 0.68 30.52
N THR A 428 -0.26 -0.36 30.09
CA THR A 428 1.02 -0.76 30.71
C THR A 428 2.20 -0.35 29.82
N ASP A 429 3.09 0.45 30.37
CA ASP A 429 4.30 0.91 29.69
C ASP A 429 5.43 -0.13 29.77
N HIS A 430 6.13 -0.27 28.68
CA HIS A 430 7.35 -1.04 28.52
C HIS A 430 8.45 -0.11 27.97
N GLY A 431 9.52 0.06 28.71
CA GLY A 431 10.56 1.06 28.41
C GLY A 431 11.63 0.60 27.42
N ASP A 432 11.59 -0.66 26.98
CA ASP A 432 12.50 -1.21 25.99
C ASP A 432 11.86 -2.34 25.18
N PHE A 433 12.38 -2.58 24.00
CA PHE A 433 11.84 -3.55 23.04
C PHE A 433 11.86 -5.01 23.56
N ALA A 434 12.87 -5.40 24.33
CA ALA A 434 12.96 -6.76 24.86
C ALA A 434 11.86 -7.03 25.90
N THR A 435 11.65 -6.08 26.83
CA THR A 435 10.57 -6.10 27.82
C THR A 435 9.20 -6.07 27.16
N TRP A 436 9.01 -5.26 26.11
CA TRP A 436 7.82 -5.21 25.29
C TRP A 436 7.46 -6.59 24.74
N ARG A 437 8.35 -7.24 24.01
CA ARG A 437 8.13 -8.56 23.40
C ARG A 437 7.83 -9.63 24.43
N GLU A 438 8.57 -9.64 25.57
CA GLU A 438 8.40 -10.65 26.61
C GLU A 438 7.03 -10.54 27.31
N ARG A 439 6.55 -9.30 27.56
CA ARG A 439 5.40 -9.06 28.43
C ARG A 439 4.10 -8.78 27.71
N SER A 440 4.12 -8.13 26.56
CA SER A 440 2.90 -7.86 25.78
C SER A 440 2.38 -9.09 25.07
N GLY A 441 3.28 -10.01 24.70
CA GLY A 441 2.98 -11.17 23.86
C GLY A 441 2.90 -10.84 22.35
N ASN A 442 3.13 -9.58 21.97
CA ASN A 442 3.22 -9.10 20.58
C ASN A 442 4.65 -9.18 20.05
N ASP A 443 4.82 -8.91 18.77
CA ASP A 443 6.09 -8.66 18.08
C ASP A 443 7.14 -9.78 18.24
N ARG A 444 6.68 -11.05 18.19
CA ARG A 444 7.58 -12.20 18.39
C ARG A 444 8.62 -12.33 17.30
N HIS A 445 8.25 -11.98 16.05
CA HIS A 445 9.09 -12.02 14.87
C HIS A 445 9.61 -10.63 14.49
N SER A 446 9.26 -9.60 15.25
CA SER A 446 9.71 -8.23 15.04
C SER A 446 11.14 -8.01 15.51
N SER A 447 11.78 -7.00 14.99
CA SER A 447 13.16 -6.63 15.33
C SER A 447 13.30 -5.14 15.64
N PHE A 448 14.37 -4.80 16.37
CA PHE A 448 14.80 -3.43 16.61
C PHE A 448 16.17 -3.25 15.96
N ALA A 449 16.22 -2.56 14.83
CA ALA A 449 17.46 -2.32 14.08
C ALA A 449 17.28 -1.11 13.16
N ASP A 450 18.40 -0.45 12.80
CA ASP A 450 18.41 0.60 11.80
C ASP A 450 17.90 0.06 10.46
N PRO A 451 16.80 0.60 9.90
CA PRO A 451 16.28 0.16 8.62
C PRO A 451 17.25 0.38 7.45
N GLY A 452 18.29 1.19 7.63
CA GLY A 452 19.30 1.41 6.61
C GLY A 452 18.74 2.11 5.37
N PHE A 453 17.95 3.16 5.56
CA PHE A 453 17.40 3.96 4.46
C PHE A 453 18.49 4.60 3.59
N VAL A 454 18.23 4.79 2.31
CA VAL A 454 19.20 5.31 1.33
C VAL A 454 19.61 6.75 1.66
N ASN A 455 18.64 7.65 1.90
CA ASN A 455 18.95 9.04 2.25
C ASN A 455 17.80 9.70 3.05
N PRO A 456 17.62 9.34 4.32
CA PRO A 456 16.51 9.85 5.13
C PRO A 456 16.54 11.36 5.36
N ALA A 457 17.71 12.00 5.22
CA ALA A 457 17.84 13.46 5.34
C ALA A 457 17.17 14.23 4.18
N GLU A 458 16.96 13.57 3.06
CA GLU A 458 16.23 14.10 1.89
C GLU A 458 14.91 13.35 1.68
N HIS A 459 14.39 12.72 2.73
CA HIS A 459 13.14 11.92 2.76
C HIS A 459 13.12 10.75 1.77
N ASP A 460 14.31 10.24 1.37
CA ASP A 460 14.42 8.98 0.64
C ASP A 460 14.49 7.81 1.64
N TYR A 461 13.33 7.24 1.92
CA TYR A 461 13.13 6.10 2.81
C TYR A 461 13.15 4.75 2.10
N THR A 462 13.65 4.70 0.86
CA THR A 462 13.92 3.42 0.20
C THR A 462 14.99 2.63 0.96
N LEU A 463 14.91 1.30 0.91
CA LEU A 463 15.84 0.45 1.65
C LEU A 463 17.19 0.36 0.94
N GLY A 464 18.28 0.53 1.67
CA GLY A 464 19.63 0.27 1.17
C GLY A 464 19.92 -1.24 1.10
N ASP A 465 20.88 -1.63 0.27
CA ASP A 465 21.26 -3.03 -0.06
C ASP A 465 21.54 -3.97 1.14
N ARG A 466 21.71 -3.44 2.34
CA ARG A 466 21.97 -4.20 3.58
C ARG A 466 20.93 -3.97 4.65
N SER A 467 19.78 -3.46 4.28
CA SER A 467 18.70 -3.23 5.22
C SER A 467 18.26 -4.54 5.88
N PRO A 468 18.06 -4.57 7.21
CA PRO A 468 17.50 -5.72 7.89
C PRO A 468 16.01 -5.96 7.57
N ALA A 469 15.38 -5.05 6.85
CA ALA A 469 14.00 -5.19 6.38
C ALA A 469 13.89 -6.10 5.14
N ILE A 470 15.01 -6.27 4.40
CA ILE A 470 14.99 -7.06 3.15
C ILE A 470 14.71 -8.53 3.45
N ASP A 471 13.74 -9.11 2.73
CA ASP A 471 13.31 -10.52 2.84
C ASP A 471 12.89 -10.94 4.27
N ALA A 472 12.58 -9.98 5.15
CA ALA A 472 12.33 -10.22 6.57
C ALA A 472 10.84 -10.21 6.95
N GLY A 473 9.96 -9.83 6.05
CA GLY A 473 8.53 -9.75 6.28
C GLY A 473 7.80 -11.09 6.14
N MET A 474 6.61 -11.16 6.72
CA MET A 474 5.70 -12.29 6.56
C MET A 474 4.95 -12.18 5.23
N ILE A 475 4.78 -13.29 4.53
CA ILE A 475 3.94 -13.34 3.32
C ILE A 475 2.47 -13.29 3.75
N LEU A 476 1.81 -12.16 3.50
CA LEU A 476 0.43 -11.92 3.87
C LEU A 476 -0.42 -11.69 2.60
N ALA A 477 -1.59 -12.30 2.53
CA ALA A 477 -2.52 -12.08 1.40
C ALA A 477 -2.94 -10.61 1.24
N VAL A 478 -2.91 -9.86 2.33
CA VAL A 478 -3.31 -8.44 2.39
C VAL A 478 -2.19 -7.46 2.00
N SER A 479 -0.93 -7.93 1.80
CA SER A 479 0.20 -7.03 1.42
C SER A 479 0.07 -6.44 0.01
N GLY A 480 -0.84 -6.95 -0.81
CA GLY A 480 -0.98 -6.51 -2.20
C GLY A 480 0.03 -7.15 -3.14
N SER A 481 -0.02 -6.75 -4.41
CA SER A 481 0.86 -7.26 -5.45
C SER A 481 2.08 -6.39 -5.75
N THR A 482 2.02 -5.13 -5.35
CA THR A 482 3.08 -4.13 -5.60
C THR A 482 3.41 -3.34 -4.34
N ASP A 483 4.61 -2.81 -4.28
CA ASP A 483 5.07 -1.87 -3.27
C ASP A 483 4.62 -0.42 -3.57
N LEU A 484 5.06 0.56 -2.76
CA LEU A 484 4.79 1.99 -2.95
C LEU A 484 5.21 2.50 -4.34
N THR A 485 6.27 1.95 -4.91
CA THR A 485 6.84 2.39 -6.19
C THR A 485 6.28 1.63 -7.39
N GLY A 486 5.37 0.68 -7.16
CA GLY A 486 4.78 -0.18 -8.19
C GLY A 486 5.64 -1.39 -8.54
N GLN A 487 6.72 -1.68 -7.81
CA GLN A 487 7.50 -2.91 -7.98
C GLN A 487 6.73 -4.11 -7.43
N PRO A 488 6.89 -5.31 -8.00
CA PRO A 488 6.27 -6.52 -7.47
C PRO A 488 6.64 -6.72 -5.98
N ARG A 489 5.64 -7.00 -5.13
CA ARG A 489 5.81 -7.09 -3.68
C ARG A 489 6.60 -8.33 -3.21
N ALA A 490 6.63 -9.38 -3.97
CA ALA A 490 7.41 -10.58 -3.65
C ALA A 490 8.59 -10.69 -4.63
N GLN A 491 9.74 -10.16 -4.22
CA GLN A 491 11.01 -10.30 -4.93
C GLN A 491 12.01 -10.90 -3.93
N GLY A 492 12.78 -11.90 -4.32
CA GLY A 492 13.70 -12.55 -3.39
C GLY A 492 13.07 -13.72 -2.61
N GLY A 493 13.46 -13.91 -1.34
CA GLY A 493 13.06 -15.05 -0.49
C GLY A 493 11.75 -14.85 0.26
N SER A 494 11.38 -13.59 0.52
CA SER A 494 10.16 -13.17 1.21
C SER A 494 9.77 -11.77 0.75
N VAL A 495 8.81 -11.14 1.41
CA VAL A 495 8.51 -9.71 1.24
C VAL A 495 9.40 -8.88 2.15
N ASP A 496 9.72 -7.66 1.75
CA ASP A 496 10.42 -6.73 2.61
C ASP A 496 9.48 -6.13 3.67
N ILE A 497 10.02 -5.76 4.82
CA ILE A 497 9.28 -5.01 5.83
C ILE A 497 9.23 -3.53 5.39
N GLY A 498 8.05 -2.90 5.48
CA GLY A 498 7.85 -1.50 5.09
C GLY A 498 7.22 -1.33 3.71
N ALA A 499 7.16 -0.08 3.26
CA ALA A 499 6.46 0.32 2.04
C ALA A 499 7.22 0.01 0.74
N PHE A 500 8.48 -0.33 0.82
CA PHE A 500 9.36 -0.53 -0.33
C PHE A 500 9.78 -1.99 -0.46
N GLU A 501 10.00 -2.43 -1.68
CA GLU A 501 10.55 -3.73 -2.01
C GLU A 501 11.85 -3.58 -2.80
N VAL A 502 12.91 -4.20 -2.33
CA VAL A 502 14.22 -4.17 -2.99
C VAL A 502 14.33 -5.35 -3.94
N ALA A 503 14.49 -5.07 -5.22
CA ALA A 503 14.79 -6.12 -6.18
C ALA A 503 16.12 -6.80 -5.78
N PRO A 504 16.18 -8.14 -5.77
CA PRO A 504 17.45 -8.82 -5.56
C PRO A 504 18.47 -8.28 -6.58
N PRO A 505 19.74 -8.10 -6.19
CA PRO A 505 20.75 -7.64 -7.12
C PRO A 505 20.73 -8.59 -8.34
N PRO A 506 20.88 -8.07 -9.56
CA PRO A 506 20.96 -8.91 -10.73
C PRO A 506 22.03 -9.97 -10.45
N PRO A 507 21.79 -11.27 -10.77
CA PRO A 507 22.75 -12.30 -10.50
C PRO A 507 24.09 -11.83 -11.06
N SER A 508 25.11 -11.76 -10.20
CA SER A 508 26.47 -11.42 -10.63
C SER A 508 26.79 -12.34 -11.81
N PRO A 509 27.35 -11.83 -12.91
CA PRO A 509 27.68 -12.69 -14.03
C PRO A 509 28.50 -13.86 -13.48
N THR A 510 27.95 -15.08 -13.61
CA THR A 510 28.59 -16.28 -13.09
C THR A 510 30.02 -16.31 -13.62
N PRO A 511 31.04 -16.32 -12.75
CA PRO A 511 32.41 -16.34 -13.21
C PRO A 511 32.60 -17.52 -14.17
N THR A 512 33.21 -17.30 -15.30
CA THR A 512 33.44 -18.38 -16.27
C THR A 512 34.76 -19.06 -15.94
N ILE A 513 34.74 -20.40 -15.78
CA ILE A 513 35.96 -21.16 -15.63
C ILE A 513 36.75 -21.10 -16.94
N THR A 514 37.95 -20.52 -16.90
CA THR A 514 38.92 -20.54 -17.98
C THR A 514 40.00 -21.53 -17.60
N GLY A 515 39.94 -22.77 -18.08
CA GLY A 515 40.92 -23.83 -17.76
C GLY A 515 40.30 -25.23 -17.69
N ALA A 516 41.03 -26.16 -17.06
CA ALA A 516 40.52 -27.51 -16.85
C ALA A 516 39.38 -27.48 -15.80
N VAL A 517 38.27 -28.13 -16.15
CA VAL A 517 37.10 -28.31 -15.27
C VAL A 517 37.21 -29.66 -14.59
N SER A 518 36.97 -29.71 -13.28
CA SER A 518 36.79 -30.95 -12.52
C SER A 518 35.43 -30.94 -11.87
N TYR A 519 34.58 -31.94 -12.14
CA TYR A 519 33.30 -32.05 -11.45
C TYR A 519 33.52 -32.52 -10.01
N VAL A 520 32.71 -32.03 -9.09
CA VAL A 520 32.83 -32.35 -7.66
C VAL A 520 32.56 -33.83 -7.41
N GLY A 521 31.70 -34.44 -8.20
CA GLY A 521 31.44 -35.90 -8.16
C GLY A 521 32.65 -36.75 -8.48
N ASP A 522 33.62 -36.27 -9.27
CA ASP A 522 34.84 -36.96 -9.67
C ASP A 522 35.99 -36.82 -8.66
N LEU A 523 35.82 -35.94 -7.64
CA LEU A 523 36.85 -35.66 -6.66
C LEU A 523 36.68 -36.51 -5.38
N PRO A 524 37.76 -36.78 -4.62
CA PRO A 524 37.64 -37.49 -3.36
C PRO A 524 36.83 -36.75 -2.31
N TRP A 525 35.79 -37.36 -1.76
CA TRP A 525 35.06 -36.83 -0.61
C TRP A 525 35.70 -37.35 0.70
N LEU A 526 36.17 -36.42 1.51
CA LEU A 526 36.83 -36.73 2.79
C LEU A 526 35.82 -37.10 3.90
N ARG A 527 34.64 -36.55 3.85
CA ARG A 527 33.51 -36.82 4.78
C ARG A 527 32.20 -36.58 4.07
N VAL A 528 31.21 -37.40 4.41
CA VAL A 528 29.84 -37.27 3.92
C VAL A 528 28.88 -37.49 5.07
N ARG A 529 27.85 -36.67 5.11
CA ARG A 529 26.62 -36.87 5.87
C ARG A 529 25.46 -36.42 5.01
N ASN A 530 24.37 -37.16 5.04
CA ASN A 530 23.17 -36.85 4.30
C ASN A 530 21.94 -37.12 5.17
N GLY A 531 20.87 -36.38 4.99
CA GLY A 531 19.64 -36.50 5.77
C GLY A 531 18.87 -37.79 5.41
N TRP A 532 19.00 -38.28 4.19
CA TRP A 532 18.31 -39.46 3.69
C TRP A 532 19.17 -40.18 2.64
N GLY A 533 19.43 -41.46 2.83
CA GLY A 533 20.34 -42.22 1.95
C GLY A 533 21.76 -41.68 1.91
N ASP A 534 22.54 -42.06 0.94
CA ASP A 534 23.83 -41.45 0.59
C ASP A 534 23.61 -40.41 -0.52
N PRO A 535 24.39 -39.33 -0.62
CA PRO A 535 24.31 -38.43 -1.78
C PRO A 535 24.68 -39.18 -3.07
N GLU A 536 23.96 -38.84 -4.14
CA GLU A 536 24.15 -39.47 -5.44
C GLU A 536 24.87 -38.54 -6.43
N ILE A 537 25.74 -39.13 -7.24
CA ILE A 537 26.49 -38.43 -8.28
C ILE A 537 25.71 -38.50 -9.59
N ASP A 538 25.52 -37.37 -10.25
CA ASP A 538 24.81 -37.18 -11.51
C ASP A 538 23.33 -37.63 -11.47
N ARG A 539 22.78 -37.72 -10.28
CA ARG A 539 21.36 -38.05 -10.01
C ARG A 539 20.82 -37.23 -8.86
N SER A 540 19.48 -37.09 -8.77
CA SER A 540 18.81 -36.64 -7.57
C SER A 540 19.02 -37.62 -6.42
N ASN A 541 18.76 -37.21 -5.17
CA ASN A 541 18.86 -38.13 -4.05
C ASN A 541 17.61 -39.03 -4.01
N GLY A 542 17.78 -40.28 -4.47
CA GLY A 542 16.70 -41.27 -4.49
C GLY A 542 16.29 -41.79 -3.12
N GLU A 543 15.76 -43.05 -3.07
CA GLU A 543 15.21 -43.60 -1.83
C GLU A 543 16.29 -44.01 -0.81
N ARG A 544 16.92 -45.14 -0.99
CA ARG A 544 17.97 -45.64 -0.08
C ARG A 544 19.01 -46.52 -0.74
N ALA A 545 18.72 -47.00 -1.94
CA ALA A 545 19.68 -47.83 -2.65
C ALA A 545 20.64 -46.92 -3.43
N PRO A 546 21.92 -47.26 -3.53
CA PRO A 546 22.82 -46.49 -4.38
C PRO A 546 22.32 -46.48 -5.83
N ASP A 547 22.40 -45.31 -6.47
CA ASP A 547 22.05 -45.06 -7.87
C ASP A 547 20.55 -45.24 -8.20
N ASP A 548 19.64 -45.06 -7.23
CA ASP A 548 18.20 -45.18 -7.47
C ASP A 548 17.52 -43.81 -7.73
N GLY A 549 18.26 -42.69 -7.65
CA GLY A 549 17.77 -41.35 -7.99
C GLY A 549 17.44 -41.12 -9.46
N LEU A 550 16.65 -40.11 -9.74
CA LEU A 550 16.29 -39.67 -11.09
C LEU A 550 17.38 -38.73 -11.67
N PRO A 551 17.40 -38.46 -12.98
CA PRO A 551 18.24 -37.40 -13.53
C PRO A 551 17.98 -36.06 -12.86
N ILE A 552 19.02 -35.36 -12.42
CA ILE A 552 18.93 -34.06 -11.75
C ILE A 552 18.09 -33.06 -12.57
N ARG A 553 17.11 -32.46 -11.94
CA ARG A 553 16.30 -31.43 -12.55
C ARG A 553 15.90 -30.37 -11.50
N ILE A 554 16.32 -29.15 -11.69
CA ILE A 554 15.94 -28.01 -10.82
C ILE A 554 14.94 -27.12 -11.58
N GLY A 555 13.72 -27.03 -11.07
CA GLY A 555 12.63 -26.38 -11.80
C GLY A 555 12.40 -27.03 -13.17
N THR A 556 12.64 -26.33 -14.26
CA THR A 556 12.54 -26.86 -15.63
C THR A 556 13.89 -27.23 -16.25
N THR A 557 15.00 -26.97 -15.56
CA THR A 557 16.36 -27.11 -16.08
C THR A 557 16.95 -28.47 -15.73
N PRO A 558 17.32 -29.35 -16.71
CA PRO A 558 18.01 -30.59 -16.46
C PRO A 558 19.54 -30.38 -16.37
N PHE A 559 20.20 -31.18 -15.57
CA PHE A 559 21.66 -31.22 -15.42
C PHE A 559 22.22 -32.61 -15.69
N GLU A 560 23.31 -32.69 -16.50
CA GLU A 560 23.99 -33.95 -16.78
C GLU A 560 24.97 -34.33 -15.66
N HIS A 561 25.51 -33.32 -14.95
CA HIS A 561 26.44 -33.47 -13.85
C HIS A 561 25.94 -32.77 -12.60
N GLY A 562 26.23 -33.36 -11.45
CA GLY A 562 25.85 -32.76 -10.17
C GLY A 562 25.88 -33.72 -9.01
N ILE A 563 25.29 -33.31 -7.89
CA ILE A 563 25.17 -34.11 -6.68
C ILE A 563 23.76 -33.94 -6.13
N GLY A 564 23.00 -35.02 -6.07
CA GLY A 564 21.74 -35.04 -5.31
C GLY A 564 22.03 -35.35 -3.85
N ALA A 565 21.42 -34.55 -2.99
CA ALA A 565 21.53 -34.63 -1.53
C ALA A 565 20.17 -34.44 -0.87
N HIS A 566 20.06 -34.74 0.41
CA HIS A 566 18.87 -34.50 1.21
C HIS A 566 19.25 -33.76 2.50
N ALA A 567 18.57 -32.65 2.78
CA ALA A 567 18.89 -31.88 3.99
C ALA A 567 18.53 -32.64 5.29
N PRO A 568 19.31 -32.48 6.35
CA PRO A 568 20.57 -31.75 6.40
C PRO A 568 21.74 -32.56 5.79
N SER A 569 22.47 -31.99 4.84
CA SER A 569 23.61 -32.65 4.18
C SER A 569 24.91 -31.90 4.39
N LYS A 570 26.02 -32.66 4.38
CA LYS A 570 27.37 -32.09 4.49
C LYS A 570 28.36 -32.97 3.75
N ILE A 571 29.01 -32.44 2.72
CA ILE A 571 30.00 -33.11 1.90
C ILE A 571 31.31 -32.33 1.97
N VAL A 572 32.40 -32.95 2.40
CA VAL A 572 33.73 -32.33 2.44
C VAL A 572 34.55 -32.86 1.27
N VAL A 573 34.94 -31.98 0.35
CA VAL A 573 35.65 -32.29 -0.88
C VAL A 573 37.12 -31.94 -0.74
N ASP A 574 38.03 -32.83 -1.13
CA ASP A 574 39.47 -32.61 -1.14
C ASP A 574 39.87 -31.81 -2.39
N LEU A 575 40.40 -30.60 -2.21
CA LEU A 575 40.89 -29.74 -3.30
C LEU A 575 42.41 -29.83 -3.48
N GLY A 576 43.13 -30.34 -2.46
CA GLY A 576 44.59 -30.41 -2.47
C GLY A 576 45.29 -29.10 -2.71
N GLY A 577 44.63 -27.96 -2.49
CA GLY A 577 45.16 -26.61 -2.75
C GLY A 577 45.36 -26.28 -4.25
N ARG A 578 44.71 -27.00 -5.16
CA ARG A 578 44.95 -26.90 -6.61
C ARG A 578 43.80 -26.25 -7.39
N CYS A 579 42.73 -25.89 -6.71
CA CYS A 579 41.55 -25.28 -7.33
C CYS A 579 41.41 -23.82 -6.92
N SER A 580 40.87 -22.98 -7.80
CA SER A 580 40.74 -21.55 -7.60
C SER A 580 39.28 -21.06 -7.51
N LEU A 581 38.34 -21.77 -8.15
CA LEU A 581 36.94 -21.34 -8.22
C LEU A 581 36.00 -22.54 -8.15
N PHE A 582 34.99 -22.49 -7.33
CA PHE A 582 33.85 -23.41 -7.28
C PHE A 582 32.62 -22.75 -7.90
N LEU A 583 31.90 -23.50 -8.74
CA LEU A 583 30.61 -23.10 -9.32
C LEU A 583 29.62 -24.24 -9.22
N ALA A 584 28.35 -23.89 -8.95
CA ALA A 584 27.20 -24.79 -9.06
C ALA A 584 25.92 -24.01 -9.33
N ASP A 585 24.93 -24.65 -9.90
CA ASP A 585 23.55 -24.17 -9.98
C ASP A 585 22.73 -25.03 -9.02
N VAL A 586 22.21 -24.42 -7.93
CA VAL A 586 21.60 -25.15 -6.82
C VAL A 586 20.08 -25.00 -6.78
N GLY A 587 19.37 -26.00 -6.26
CA GLY A 587 17.92 -25.93 -6.12
C GLY A 587 17.31 -27.18 -5.49
N VAL A 588 16.01 -27.10 -5.24
CA VAL A 588 15.21 -28.26 -4.83
C VAL A 588 14.89 -29.09 -6.10
N ASP A 589 15.03 -30.41 -6.01
CA ASP A 589 14.74 -31.26 -7.16
C ASP A 589 13.27 -31.21 -7.57
N ALA A 590 13.03 -31.22 -8.87
CA ALA A 590 11.70 -31.13 -9.46
C ALA A 590 10.78 -32.30 -9.10
N GLU A 591 11.32 -33.42 -8.61
CA GLU A 591 10.54 -34.60 -8.23
C GLU A 591 9.59 -34.32 -7.03
N VAL A 592 9.94 -33.36 -6.17
CA VAL A 592 9.10 -32.97 -5.02
C VAL A 592 8.13 -31.83 -5.33
N GLY A 593 8.12 -31.34 -6.58
CA GLY A 593 7.21 -30.26 -7.01
C GLY A 593 7.44 -28.97 -6.25
N ASP A 594 6.36 -28.36 -5.73
CA ASP A 594 6.41 -27.11 -4.96
C ASP A 594 6.81 -27.33 -3.49
N ALA A 595 7.03 -28.58 -3.06
CA ALA A 595 7.38 -28.90 -1.69
C ALA A 595 8.89 -28.77 -1.43
N GLY A 596 9.26 -28.66 -0.14
CA GLY A 596 10.63 -28.56 0.32
C GLY A 596 11.20 -27.15 0.26
N SER A 597 12.11 -26.89 1.20
CA SER A 597 12.86 -25.64 1.27
C SER A 597 14.24 -25.87 1.91
N VAL A 598 15.29 -25.39 1.24
CA VAL A 598 16.67 -25.63 1.66
C VAL A 598 17.53 -24.38 1.53
N VAL A 599 18.66 -24.37 2.25
CA VAL A 599 19.72 -23.38 2.04
C VAL A 599 21.00 -24.12 1.69
N PHE A 600 21.64 -23.72 0.60
CA PHE A 600 22.96 -24.21 0.19
C PHE A 600 24.04 -23.27 0.69
N GLU A 601 25.09 -23.85 1.24
CA GLU A 601 26.23 -23.11 1.77
C GLU A 601 27.56 -23.75 1.36
N VAL A 602 28.54 -22.93 1.03
CA VAL A 602 29.92 -23.35 0.72
C VAL A 602 30.83 -22.82 1.80
N TRP A 603 31.52 -23.73 2.50
CA TRP A 603 32.37 -23.36 3.64
C TRP A 603 33.83 -23.84 3.41
N ALA A 604 34.80 -23.11 3.95
CA ALA A 604 36.17 -23.58 4.08
C ALA A 604 36.83 -23.00 5.35
N GLY A 605 37.59 -23.83 6.05
CA GLY A 605 38.31 -23.39 7.26
C GLY A 605 37.46 -22.85 8.42
N GLY A 606 36.14 -23.03 8.35
CA GLY A 606 35.18 -22.46 9.30
C GLY A 606 34.59 -21.11 8.84
N GLU A 607 34.93 -20.64 7.67
CA GLU A 607 34.41 -19.42 7.03
C GLU A 607 33.34 -19.78 5.99
N LEU A 608 32.24 -19.04 5.96
CA LEU A 608 31.20 -19.13 4.92
C LEU A 608 31.68 -18.36 3.68
N LEU A 609 31.85 -19.06 2.56
CA LEU A 609 32.31 -18.49 1.30
C LEU A 609 31.16 -18.05 0.38
N ALA A 610 30.05 -18.81 0.39
CA ALA A 610 28.89 -18.51 -0.42
C ALA A 610 27.63 -19.16 0.17
N THR A 611 26.47 -18.53 -0.06
CA THR A 611 25.15 -19.06 0.33
C THR A 611 24.11 -18.74 -0.74
N SER A 612 23.13 -19.63 -0.92
CA SER A 612 22.02 -19.42 -1.85
C SER A 612 20.88 -18.58 -1.27
N GLY A 613 20.86 -18.35 0.08
CA GLY A 613 19.61 -18.04 0.75
C GLY A 613 18.63 -19.23 0.70
N VAL A 614 17.37 -19.00 1.08
CA VAL A 614 16.33 -20.05 1.05
C VAL A 614 15.90 -20.32 -0.40
N VAL A 615 16.03 -21.57 -0.83
CA VAL A 615 15.57 -22.07 -2.14
C VAL A 615 14.40 -23.02 -1.92
N ARG A 616 13.31 -22.84 -2.68
CA ARG A 616 12.07 -23.61 -2.56
C ARG A 616 11.83 -24.50 -3.78
N GLY A 617 10.93 -25.48 -3.63
CA GLY A 617 10.49 -26.31 -4.75
C GLY A 617 9.97 -25.48 -5.93
N SER A 618 10.16 -26.01 -7.14
CA SER A 618 9.78 -25.38 -8.43
C SER A 618 10.48 -24.06 -8.80
N GLN A 619 11.38 -23.54 -7.97
CA GLN A 619 12.19 -22.37 -8.33
C GLN A 619 13.20 -22.69 -9.45
N ALA A 620 13.59 -21.68 -10.20
CA ALA A 620 14.70 -21.78 -11.15
C ALA A 620 16.03 -22.04 -10.41
N PRO A 621 17.03 -22.68 -11.05
CA PRO A 621 18.34 -22.87 -10.43
C PRO A 621 18.96 -21.55 -9.97
N VAL A 622 19.55 -21.55 -8.78
CA VAL A 622 20.27 -20.42 -8.21
C VAL A 622 21.77 -20.60 -8.44
N PRO A 623 22.45 -19.71 -9.16
CA PRO A 623 23.89 -19.82 -9.38
C PRO A 623 24.66 -19.53 -8.08
N LEU A 624 25.61 -20.39 -7.74
CA LEU A 624 26.48 -20.27 -6.57
C LEU A 624 27.95 -20.30 -6.98
N ALA A 625 28.72 -19.33 -6.52
CA ALA A 625 30.14 -19.22 -6.82
C ALA A 625 30.95 -18.98 -5.54
N ALA A 626 32.08 -19.63 -5.38
CA ALA A 626 33.00 -19.43 -4.26
C ALA A 626 34.47 -19.43 -4.72
N ASP A 627 35.22 -18.43 -4.23
CA ASP A 627 36.68 -18.44 -4.37
C ASP A 627 37.28 -19.49 -3.43
N VAL A 628 38.00 -20.47 -4.00
CA VAL A 628 38.60 -21.58 -3.26
C VAL A 628 40.09 -21.66 -3.50
N GLU A 629 40.73 -20.58 -3.97
CA GLU A 629 42.15 -20.56 -4.32
C GLU A 629 43.05 -20.92 -3.13
N GLY A 630 43.88 -21.95 -3.34
CA GLY A 630 44.83 -22.41 -2.33
C GLY A 630 44.20 -23.14 -1.14
N LEU A 631 42.89 -23.34 -1.11
CA LEU A 631 42.23 -24.06 -0.02
C LEU A 631 42.45 -25.57 -0.12
N PRO A 632 42.75 -26.29 1.01
CA PRO A 632 42.94 -27.73 0.99
C PRO A 632 41.66 -28.51 0.77
N SER A 633 40.52 -27.98 1.21
CA SER A 633 39.22 -28.62 1.08
C SER A 633 38.09 -27.59 1.13
N VAL A 634 36.96 -27.93 0.54
CA VAL A 634 35.70 -27.17 0.64
C VAL A 634 34.62 -28.08 1.26
N THR A 635 33.69 -27.48 1.96
CA THR A 635 32.53 -28.16 2.56
C THR A 635 31.25 -27.63 1.93
N LEU A 636 30.53 -28.52 1.25
CA LEU A 636 29.20 -28.24 0.72
C LEU A 636 28.16 -28.61 1.79
N VAL A 637 27.29 -27.70 2.16
CA VAL A 637 26.27 -27.90 3.19
C VAL A 637 24.90 -27.59 2.63
N VAL A 638 23.92 -28.45 2.97
CA VAL A 638 22.50 -28.15 2.74
C VAL A 638 21.78 -28.19 4.09
N THR A 639 21.03 -27.14 4.40
CA THR A 639 20.21 -27.05 5.61
C THR A 639 18.72 -27.07 5.27
N THR A 640 17.88 -27.35 6.27
CA THR A 640 16.41 -27.50 6.12
C THR A 640 15.65 -26.16 6.11
N ALA A 641 16.32 -25.04 5.90
CA ALA A 641 15.73 -23.68 5.97
C ALA A 641 14.93 -23.36 7.26
N GLY A 642 14.95 -24.24 8.26
CA GLY A 642 14.29 -24.04 9.55
C GLY A 642 12.91 -24.67 9.70
N ASP A 643 12.33 -25.26 8.67
CA ASP A 643 10.98 -25.87 8.67
C ASP A 643 10.98 -27.41 8.76
N GLY A 644 12.15 -28.02 8.82
CA GLY A 644 12.32 -29.47 8.96
C GLY A 644 12.65 -30.16 7.63
N PRO A 645 13.08 -31.45 7.68
CA PRO A 645 13.68 -32.11 6.53
C PRO A 645 12.68 -32.78 5.55
N ALA A 646 11.41 -32.45 5.60
CA ALA A 646 10.39 -33.09 4.78
C ALA A 646 10.44 -32.56 3.34
N ASN A 647 10.66 -33.44 2.35
CA ASN A 647 10.78 -33.11 0.92
C ASN A 647 12.00 -32.24 0.55
N ASP A 648 13.04 -32.21 1.37
CA ASP A 648 14.23 -31.39 1.18
C ASP A 648 15.27 -32.11 0.26
N HIS A 649 14.80 -32.56 -0.92
CA HIS A 649 15.65 -33.09 -1.98
C HIS A 649 16.38 -31.92 -2.65
N ALA A 650 17.69 -31.93 -2.55
CA ALA A 650 18.54 -30.78 -2.86
C ALA A 650 19.62 -31.14 -3.86
N ASP A 651 19.65 -30.43 -4.96
CA ASP A 651 20.60 -30.69 -6.03
C ASP A 651 21.66 -29.59 -6.14
N TRP A 652 22.92 -30.03 -6.22
CA TRP A 652 24.06 -29.24 -6.67
C TRP A 652 24.25 -29.46 -8.17
N GLY A 653 23.45 -28.87 -9.03
CA GLY A 653 23.55 -29.03 -10.48
C GLY A 653 24.84 -28.41 -11.02
N ASP A 654 25.48 -29.12 -11.97
CA ASP A 654 26.71 -28.70 -12.64
C ASP A 654 27.85 -28.27 -11.67
N ALA A 655 27.92 -28.92 -10.49
CA ALA A 655 28.90 -28.61 -9.45
C ALA A 655 30.32 -28.88 -9.93
N ARG A 656 31.11 -27.82 -10.17
CA ARG A 656 32.41 -27.90 -10.82
C ARG A 656 33.44 -26.95 -10.22
N LEU A 657 34.71 -27.29 -10.47
CA LEU A 657 35.88 -26.55 -9.98
C LEU A 657 36.84 -26.22 -11.12
N ALA A 658 37.43 -25.01 -11.06
CA ALA A 658 38.60 -24.66 -11.85
C ALA A 658 39.85 -25.17 -11.12
N CYS A 659 40.48 -26.26 -11.57
CA CYS A 659 41.66 -26.80 -10.94
C CYS A 659 42.87 -26.74 -11.87
N HIS A 660 44.05 -26.51 -11.31
CA HIS A 660 45.33 -26.61 -12.03
C HIS A 660 45.84 -28.03 -11.90
N GLY A 661 46.28 -28.61 -13.03
CA GLY A 661 46.78 -29.97 -13.12
C GLY A 661 48.13 -30.20 -12.41
#